data_b5959d3fb3a835fec374b1362a41fb90
#
_entry.id   b5959d3fb3a835fec374b1362a41fb90
#
_cell.length_a   1.000
_cell.length_b   1.000
_cell.length_c   1.000
_cell.angle_alpha   90.00
_cell.angle_beta   90.00
_cell.angle_gamma   90.00
#
_symmetry.space_group_name_H-M   'P 1'
#
loop_
_entity.id
_entity.type
_entity.pdbx_description
1 polymer ?
#
loop_
_entity_poly.entity_id
_entity_poly.type
_entity_poly.pdbx_seq_one_letter_code
_entity_poly.pdbx_strand_id
1 'polypeptide(L)'
;MRLIRRILTAIIMMLAFGVTESLGEVRQFKTLTGRDGLSDILVNTIYKDYQGYIWLGTESAIDRYDGNSIVSYPLTDKSKGLGRVNAILHTKQGDLYIGTTSGLSVMPAGSVLPKRMQADRISMPVNALDHDRSGNIYIATEQGLFKYNTRQKQLDKISTEADLRRPDTKFMDVLVQDDRILWAATTHTLYRYVIDTQQIRSFPMPGGGECTHIAMGGNRIYIGMRNVGLVPFDIESQRMGVPVQTGNNLITDIAVDGNKDLWISTDGEGVFRYSPATGRVEERLSTSEGPVRLKSNSVYSVMVDNLGLLWVGYYQMGLDYTPNSHNYFNTYTYPAAGFDSNRYAVRAIAFDGTTKIIGTRDGLFVVDDTRGTFRHHAYPQLRSNIIFCIVPVGNHRYLIGTYNGGMYRLDSQTGDISDFDSNGAIPGNASVFNIAQDDHGEIWAGTSEGLVRFHEDGHADVWTSRNSRLPAGNVYEIFFDSAGRGWICTENGMALWNGESLDTEMFPKDFIHKQKIRDIYEDSSHQLYFVPDRGSVYRSDLQMSKYGPVEFGADENVNTMFVIEDRDRWLWLGTDKGLIRYDRKENFHHFNNADGLPNQVFTLCAPIRDAAGNLWMGNSSGLIELDFNRFKKTSIDNHRPVTITDLKSRGKSIISRMRDDNDNLSISLTGKEDDLVIYLSDFSYKPSEYFVTEYMLEGTDGKWHRAEGNEPIHLYDLPSGKYTLKMRVQDNAHTQTVLTIRKSSNISWAMIFIIVALTGGLCYTLYILYRKFYRHSKDEEEYIDAEDATNEIPAAKEPEHISYKTTRLSDEECKRLLKLLTNVMNNEKPYTNPNLKSSDLAALIGTKSHSLSFLFNQYMKKTFYDYVNEYRVAEFKRLVNETDISRYTLTALSEKCGFSSRASFFRHFKASTGITPSEYIKNNLR
;
A
#
# COMPACT_ATOMS: atom_id res chain seq x y z
N MET A 1 6.89 -12.83 62.92
CA MET A 1 5.99 -11.82 62.32
C MET A 1 6.71 -10.59 61.70
N ARG A 2 7.68 -9.93 62.37
CA ARG A 2 8.40 -8.76 61.78
C ARG A 2 9.27 -9.11 60.56
N LEU A 3 9.85 -10.32 60.46
CA LEU A 3 10.67 -10.77 59.35
C LEU A 3 9.79 -11.13 58.13
N ILE A 4 8.64 -11.78 58.35
CA ILE A 4 7.67 -12.12 57.29
C ILE A 4 7.07 -10.83 56.69
N ARG A 5 6.79 -9.82 57.52
CA ARG A 5 6.29 -8.51 57.07
C ARG A 5 7.32 -7.77 56.22
N ARG A 6 8.64 -7.84 56.59
CA ARG A 6 9.72 -7.26 55.76
C ARG A 6 9.94 -7.98 54.46
N ILE A 7 9.81 -9.32 54.46
CA ILE A 7 9.91 -10.12 53.23
C ILE A 7 8.70 -9.86 52.33
N LEU A 8 7.49 -9.80 52.89
CA LEU A 8 6.30 -9.43 52.12
C LEU A 8 6.39 -7.99 51.57
N THR A 9 6.89 -7.04 52.34
CA THR A 9 7.10 -5.65 51.86
C THR A 9 8.18 -5.58 50.78
N ALA A 10 9.25 -6.38 50.86
CA ALA A 10 10.27 -6.48 49.85
C ALA A 10 9.78 -7.17 48.57
N ILE A 11 8.93 -8.19 48.70
CA ILE A 11 8.28 -8.85 47.56
C ILE A 11 7.24 -7.92 46.90
N ILE A 12 6.47 -7.15 47.68
CA ILE A 12 5.54 -6.15 47.16
C ILE A 12 6.33 -4.98 46.54
N MET A 13 7.46 -4.54 47.06
CA MET A 13 8.35 -3.58 46.40
C MET A 13 8.99 -4.16 45.13
N MET A 14 9.42 -5.42 45.11
CA MET A 14 9.92 -6.07 43.88
C MET A 14 8.82 -6.26 42.81
N LEU A 15 7.59 -6.51 43.21
CA LEU A 15 6.45 -6.56 42.32
C LEU A 15 5.98 -5.16 41.83
N ALA A 16 6.29 -4.10 42.58
CA ALA A 16 6.03 -2.72 42.19
C ALA A 16 7.14 -2.10 41.32
N PHE A 17 8.35 -2.71 41.24
CA PHE A 17 9.43 -2.31 40.33
C PHE A 17 9.56 -3.12 39.06
N GLY A 18 8.61 -4.03 38.80
CA GLY A 18 8.58 -4.79 37.59
C GLY A 18 7.49 -4.26 36.66
N VAL A 19 7.90 -3.68 35.56
CA VAL A 19 7.17 -3.30 34.35
C VAL A 19 6.95 -1.79 34.20
N THR A 20 8.05 -1.08 34.00
CA THR A 20 8.03 -0.03 33.00
C THR A 20 8.25 -0.73 31.65
N GLU A 21 7.24 -1.36 31.12
CA GLU A 21 7.20 -1.59 29.68
C GLU A 21 7.20 -0.20 29.04
N SER A 22 8.34 0.18 28.50
CA SER A 22 8.41 1.20 27.48
C SER A 22 7.36 0.80 26.44
N LEU A 23 6.30 1.59 26.32
CA LEU A 23 5.27 1.40 25.28
C LEU A 23 5.97 1.57 23.93
N GLY A 24 6.54 0.47 23.45
CA GLY A 24 7.27 0.40 22.20
C GLY A 24 6.30 0.70 21.05
N GLU A 25 6.82 1.37 20.09
CA GLU A 25 6.23 1.65 18.79
C GLU A 25 5.56 0.38 18.24
N VAL A 26 4.25 0.40 18.02
CA VAL A 26 3.52 -0.76 17.47
C VAL A 26 3.92 -0.94 16.01
N ARG A 27 4.87 -1.83 15.73
CA ARG A 27 5.26 -2.20 14.37
C ARG A 27 4.23 -3.15 13.78
N GLN A 28 3.73 -2.85 12.61
CA GLN A 28 2.93 -3.80 11.84
C GLN A 28 3.82 -4.49 10.82
N PHE A 29 3.70 -5.81 10.71
CA PHE A 29 4.39 -6.59 9.68
C PHE A 29 3.47 -6.86 8.49
N LYS A 30 4.00 -6.69 7.29
CA LYS A 30 3.42 -7.25 6.07
C LYS A 30 4.12 -8.56 5.74
N THR A 31 3.34 -9.57 5.39
CA THR A 31 3.87 -10.90 5.05
C THR A 31 3.84 -11.13 3.55
N LEU A 32 4.92 -11.69 3.03
CA LEU A 32 5.02 -12.21 1.68
C LEU A 32 5.09 -13.73 1.73
N THR A 33 4.24 -14.39 0.95
CA THR A 33 4.10 -15.84 0.87
C THR A 33 4.05 -16.31 -0.59
N GLY A 34 3.86 -17.59 -0.83
CA GLY A 34 3.63 -18.11 -2.18
C GLY A 34 2.42 -17.50 -2.90
N ARG A 35 1.43 -16.92 -2.17
CA ARG A 35 0.30 -16.20 -2.77
C ARG A 35 0.72 -14.86 -3.38
N ASP A 36 1.79 -14.27 -2.85
CA ASP A 36 2.37 -13.02 -3.31
C ASP A 36 3.42 -13.25 -4.42
N GLY A 37 3.67 -14.51 -4.79
CA GLY A 37 4.62 -14.91 -5.83
C GLY A 37 5.98 -15.39 -5.31
N LEU A 38 6.16 -15.53 -3.98
CA LEU A 38 7.38 -16.10 -3.40
C LEU A 38 7.54 -17.56 -3.85
N SER A 39 8.72 -17.90 -4.35
CA SER A 39 9.00 -19.23 -4.94
C SER A 39 9.02 -20.36 -3.91
N ASP A 40 9.39 -20.06 -2.67
CA ASP A 40 9.44 -20.97 -1.54
C ASP A 40 9.15 -20.25 -0.23
N ILE A 41 8.59 -20.94 0.75
CA ILE A 41 8.28 -20.40 2.08
C ILE A 41 9.49 -20.36 3.03
N LEU A 42 10.62 -20.90 2.60
CA LEU A 42 11.90 -20.86 3.30
C LEU A 42 12.76 -19.76 2.70
N VAL A 43 13.06 -18.72 3.50
CA VAL A 43 13.88 -17.58 3.10
C VAL A 43 15.18 -17.58 3.89
N ASN A 44 16.29 -17.98 3.23
CA ASN A 44 17.59 -18.14 3.85
C ASN A 44 18.41 -16.87 3.95
N THR A 45 18.28 -15.97 2.97
CA THR A 45 19.03 -14.72 2.92
C THR A 45 18.22 -13.63 2.24
N ILE A 46 18.42 -12.41 2.71
CA ILE A 46 17.75 -11.19 2.23
C ILE A 46 18.83 -10.17 1.88
N TYR A 47 18.75 -9.59 0.70
CA TYR A 47 19.72 -8.61 0.24
C TYR A 47 19.03 -7.46 -0.49
N LYS A 48 19.39 -6.20 -0.19
CA LYS A 48 18.91 -5.01 -0.92
C LYS A 48 19.99 -4.53 -1.86
N ASP A 49 19.66 -4.40 -3.14
CA ASP A 49 20.61 -3.92 -4.13
C ASP A 49 20.67 -2.38 -4.23
N TYR A 50 21.59 -1.88 -5.06
CA TYR A 50 21.81 -0.45 -5.28
C TYR A 50 20.65 0.26 -6.00
N GLN A 51 19.83 -0.51 -6.72
CA GLN A 51 18.65 0.01 -7.42
C GLN A 51 17.46 0.12 -6.49
N GLY A 52 17.47 -0.62 -5.40
CA GLY A 52 16.40 -0.65 -4.38
C GLY A 52 15.62 -1.96 -4.33
N TYR A 53 15.85 -2.93 -5.23
CA TYR A 53 15.21 -4.24 -5.16
C TYR A 53 15.63 -5.04 -3.94
N ILE A 54 14.68 -5.78 -3.38
CA ILE A 54 14.96 -6.80 -2.36
C ILE A 54 15.09 -8.15 -3.07
N TRP A 55 16.24 -8.77 -2.86
CA TRP A 55 16.53 -10.10 -3.34
C TRP A 55 16.40 -11.11 -2.21
N LEU A 56 15.66 -12.18 -2.45
CA LEU A 56 15.34 -13.22 -1.48
C LEU A 56 15.93 -14.54 -1.96
N GLY A 57 16.83 -15.10 -1.18
CA GLY A 57 17.41 -16.42 -1.45
C GLY A 57 16.57 -17.50 -0.82
N THR A 58 16.06 -18.41 -1.64
CA THR A 58 15.21 -19.53 -1.21
C THR A 58 15.89 -20.89 -1.46
N GLU A 59 15.21 -21.99 -1.21
CA GLU A 59 15.69 -23.35 -1.49
C GLU A 59 15.74 -23.64 -3.00
N SER A 60 14.81 -23.08 -3.78
CA SER A 60 14.59 -23.45 -5.19
C SER A 60 14.86 -22.34 -6.20
N ALA A 61 14.92 -21.08 -5.76
CA ALA A 61 15.02 -19.92 -6.63
C ALA A 61 15.71 -18.73 -5.93
N ILE A 62 15.99 -17.70 -6.71
CA ILE A 62 16.22 -16.36 -6.20
C ILE A 62 15.06 -15.47 -6.63
N ASP A 63 14.41 -14.82 -5.69
CA ASP A 63 13.25 -13.98 -5.90
C ASP A 63 13.65 -12.51 -5.82
N ARG A 64 13.12 -11.67 -6.71
CA ARG A 64 13.31 -10.22 -6.71
C ARG A 64 11.97 -9.54 -6.41
N TYR A 65 11.94 -8.78 -5.33
CA TYR A 65 10.78 -8.01 -4.91
C TYR A 65 11.01 -6.51 -5.12
N ASP A 66 10.08 -5.82 -5.74
CA ASP A 66 10.14 -4.39 -6.04
C ASP A 66 9.24 -3.51 -5.16
N GLY A 67 8.59 -4.12 -4.14
CA GLY A 67 7.57 -3.46 -3.30
C GLY A 67 6.15 -3.82 -3.72
N ASN A 68 5.94 -4.19 -4.98
CA ASN A 68 4.65 -4.48 -5.57
C ASN A 68 4.52 -5.92 -6.06
N SER A 69 5.55 -6.44 -6.70
CA SER A 69 5.54 -7.77 -7.32
C SER A 69 6.81 -8.55 -7.05
N ILE A 70 6.69 -9.87 -7.02
CA ILE A 70 7.83 -10.80 -6.93
C ILE A 70 8.07 -11.43 -8.29
N VAL A 71 9.31 -11.36 -8.75
CA VAL A 71 9.77 -12.07 -9.95
C VAL A 71 10.77 -13.14 -9.53
N SER A 72 10.43 -14.40 -9.80
CA SER A 72 11.25 -15.55 -9.44
C SER A 72 12.16 -15.98 -10.58
N TYR A 73 13.44 -16.21 -10.28
CA TYR A 73 14.44 -16.72 -11.18
C TYR A 73 14.84 -18.14 -10.73
N PRO A 74 14.33 -19.19 -11.39
CA PRO A 74 14.61 -20.57 -11.01
C PRO A 74 16.08 -20.90 -11.11
N LEU A 75 16.60 -21.60 -10.13
CA LEU A 75 18.01 -22.05 -10.10
C LEU A 75 18.19 -23.40 -10.80
N THR A 76 17.21 -23.86 -11.56
CA THR A 76 17.28 -25.16 -12.23
C THR A 76 17.92 -25.10 -13.62
N ASP A 77 19.11 -25.67 -13.73
CA ASP A 77 19.47 -26.36 -14.97
C ASP A 77 18.78 -27.73 -14.92
N LYS A 78 18.18 -28.18 -16.02
CA LYS A 78 17.34 -29.41 -16.12
C LYS A 78 18.06 -30.71 -15.70
N SER A 79 19.34 -30.64 -15.34
CA SER A 79 20.16 -31.80 -14.99
C SER A 79 20.81 -31.79 -13.59
N LYS A 80 20.96 -30.63 -12.95
CA LYS A 80 21.49 -30.54 -11.56
C LYS A 80 20.98 -29.22 -10.94
N GLY A 81 20.11 -29.29 -9.95
CA GLY A 81 19.69 -28.12 -9.17
C GLY A 81 20.91 -27.33 -8.65
N LEU A 82 20.84 -25.99 -8.71
CA LEU A 82 21.91 -25.12 -8.19
C LEU A 82 21.97 -25.12 -6.66
N GLY A 83 21.02 -25.76 -5.98
CA GLY A 83 20.93 -25.87 -4.54
C GLY A 83 20.45 -24.60 -3.86
N ARG A 84 20.30 -24.68 -2.53
CA ARG A 84 19.83 -23.58 -1.69
C ARG A 84 20.72 -22.36 -1.78
N VAL A 85 20.13 -21.16 -1.87
CA VAL A 85 20.84 -19.90 -1.84
C VAL A 85 21.22 -19.55 -0.40
N ASN A 86 22.51 -19.30 -0.16
CA ASN A 86 23.05 -18.92 1.14
C ASN A 86 23.50 -17.47 1.19
N ALA A 87 23.97 -16.93 0.06
CA ALA A 87 24.49 -15.57 -0.01
C ALA A 87 24.16 -14.89 -1.36
N ILE A 88 23.93 -13.60 -1.31
CA ILE A 88 23.62 -12.76 -2.47
C ILE A 88 24.49 -11.52 -2.41
N LEU A 89 25.10 -11.14 -3.52
CA LEU A 89 25.91 -9.93 -3.64
C LEU A 89 25.68 -9.26 -5.00
N HIS A 90 25.28 -8.01 -5.02
CA HIS A 90 25.07 -7.21 -6.23
C HIS A 90 26.21 -6.23 -6.41
N THR A 91 26.85 -6.23 -7.56
CA THR A 91 27.96 -5.30 -7.88
C THR A 91 27.46 -4.00 -8.49
N LYS A 92 28.24 -2.94 -8.41
CA LYS A 92 27.93 -1.65 -9.05
C LYS A 92 27.81 -1.74 -10.58
N GLN A 93 28.38 -2.77 -11.21
CA GLN A 93 28.24 -3.05 -12.63
C GLN A 93 26.90 -3.70 -12.99
N GLY A 94 26.10 -4.08 -11.99
CA GLY A 94 24.80 -4.69 -12.15
C GLY A 94 24.81 -6.23 -12.20
N ASP A 95 25.98 -6.87 -12.01
CA ASP A 95 26.07 -8.33 -11.92
C ASP A 95 25.68 -8.80 -10.52
N LEU A 96 24.82 -9.82 -10.45
CA LEU A 96 24.40 -10.46 -9.20
C LEU A 96 25.14 -11.78 -9.01
N TYR A 97 25.92 -11.89 -7.94
CA TYR A 97 26.60 -13.11 -7.54
C TYR A 97 25.78 -13.85 -6.51
N ILE A 98 25.61 -15.15 -6.71
CA ILE A 98 24.71 -16.00 -5.93
C ILE A 98 25.51 -17.18 -5.39
N GLY A 99 25.75 -17.18 -4.09
CA GLY A 99 26.38 -18.29 -3.37
C GLY A 99 25.34 -19.35 -3.02
N THR A 100 25.57 -20.60 -3.44
CA THR A 100 24.66 -21.72 -3.20
C THR A 100 25.35 -22.90 -2.56
N THR A 101 24.57 -23.87 -2.09
CA THR A 101 25.09 -25.15 -1.60
C THR A 101 25.83 -25.96 -2.69
N SER A 102 25.66 -25.64 -3.96
CA SER A 102 26.31 -26.30 -5.10
C SER A 102 27.44 -25.46 -5.73
N GLY A 103 27.74 -24.27 -5.22
CA GLY A 103 28.79 -23.40 -5.71
C GLY A 103 28.36 -21.96 -5.99
N LEU A 104 29.15 -21.23 -6.79
CA LEU A 104 28.92 -19.85 -7.14
C LEU A 104 28.26 -19.72 -8.51
N SER A 105 27.20 -18.94 -8.58
CA SER A 105 26.50 -18.55 -9.81
C SER A 105 26.56 -17.05 -10.00
N VAL A 106 26.43 -16.58 -11.24
CA VAL A 106 26.35 -15.17 -11.59
C VAL A 106 25.15 -14.93 -12.51
N MET A 107 24.40 -13.88 -12.25
CA MET A 107 23.39 -13.34 -13.14
C MET A 107 23.92 -12.00 -13.65
N PRO A 108 24.40 -11.94 -14.91
CA PRO A 108 24.91 -10.71 -15.50
C PRO A 108 23.82 -9.63 -15.60
N ALA A 109 24.22 -8.37 -15.57
CA ALA A 109 23.31 -7.24 -15.76
C ALA A 109 22.44 -7.43 -17.01
N GLY A 110 21.12 -7.23 -16.85
CA GLY A 110 20.12 -7.43 -17.91
C GLY A 110 19.82 -8.88 -18.28
N SER A 111 20.41 -9.87 -17.60
CA SER A 111 20.09 -11.29 -17.77
C SER A 111 18.85 -11.66 -16.94
N VAL A 112 18.06 -12.60 -17.46
CA VAL A 112 16.88 -13.17 -16.76
C VAL A 112 17.14 -14.57 -16.18
N LEU A 113 18.36 -15.08 -16.33
CA LEU A 113 18.70 -16.42 -15.81
C LEU A 113 20.10 -16.40 -15.18
N PRO A 114 20.26 -16.92 -13.95
CA PRO A 114 21.55 -17.12 -13.36
C PRO A 114 22.32 -18.23 -14.11
N LYS A 115 23.60 -18.01 -14.29
CA LYS A 115 24.52 -18.99 -14.90
C LYS A 115 25.54 -19.42 -13.88
N ARG A 116 25.77 -20.72 -13.76
CA ARG A 116 26.87 -21.24 -12.93
C ARG A 116 28.18 -20.72 -13.46
N MET A 117 29.02 -20.17 -12.58
CA MET A 117 30.38 -19.83 -12.98
C MET A 117 31.12 -21.13 -13.32
N GLN A 118 31.82 -21.13 -14.47
CA GLN A 118 32.43 -22.33 -15.11
C GLN A 118 32.91 -23.40 -14.10
N ALA A 119 32.41 -24.62 -14.29
CA ALA A 119 32.25 -25.68 -13.31
C ALA A 119 33.52 -26.08 -12.53
N ASP A 120 34.69 -25.71 -12.97
CA ASP A 120 35.96 -26.21 -12.46
C ASP A 120 36.53 -25.37 -11.30
N ARG A 121 35.92 -24.25 -10.90
CA ARG A 121 36.53 -23.30 -9.97
C ARG A 121 35.87 -23.25 -8.56
N ILE A 122 34.57 -23.20 -8.43
CA ILE A 122 33.89 -23.26 -7.12
C ILE A 122 32.65 -24.16 -7.24
N SER A 123 32.83 -25.43 -6.90
CA SER A 123 31.78 -26.47 -6.90
C SER A 123 31.39 -26.94 -5.49
N MET A 124 31.90 -26.26 -4.45
CA MET A 124 31.60 -26.51 -3.05
C MET A 124 30.60 -25.48 -2.51
N PRO A 125 29.93 -25.75 -1.39
CA PRO A 125 29.04 -24.79 -0.76
C PRO A 125 29.70 -23.45 -0.50
N VAL A 126 29.05 -22.39 -0.96
CA VAL A 126 29.38 -20.97 -0.66
C VAL A 126 28.48 -20.53 0.48
N ASN A 127 29.06 -20.07 1.58
CA ASN A 127 28.36 -19.68 2.78
C ASN A 127 28.11 -18.18 2.85
N ALA A 128 29.12 -17.35 2.46
CA ALA A 128 29.00 -15.90 2.47
C ALA A 128 29.82 -15.24 1.34
N LEU A 129 29.42 -14.02 0.99
CA LEU A 129 30.03 -13.19 -0.04
C LEU A 129 30.16 -11.75 0.47
N ASP A 130 31.32 -11.11 0.25
CA ASP A 130 31.48 -9.67 0.40
C ASP A 130 32.45 -9.12 -0.64
N HIS A 131 32.54 -7.80 -0.82
CA HIS A 131 33.34 -7.18 -1.88
C HIS A 131 34.04 -5.90 -1.42
N ASP A 132 35.16 -5.58 -2.06
CA ASP A 132 35.83 -4.29 -1.95
C ASP A 132 35.43 -3.32 -3.09
N ARG A 133 35.74 -2.05 -2.93
CA ARG A 133 35.48 -1.01 -3.97
C ARG A 133 36.26 -1.22 -5.25
N SER A 134 37.31 -2.02 -5.23
CA SER A 134 38.10 -2.36 -6.40
C SER A 134 37.46 -3.40 -7.31
N GLY A 135 36.35 -4.01 -6.83
CA GLY A 135 35.59 -5.05 -7.53
C GLY A 135 36.13 -6.46 -7.31
N ASN A 136 36.91 -6.70 -6.26
CA ASN A 136 37.20 -8.05 -5.82
C ASN A 136 36.08 -8.59 -4.95
N ILE A 137 35.67 -9.83 -5.16
CA ILE A 137 34.70 -10.56 -4.36
C ILE A 137 35.41 -11.56 -3.48
N TYR A 138 35.10 -11.54 -2.19
CA TYR A 138 35.62 -12.49 -1.21
C TYR A 138 34.55 -13.54 -0.93
N ILE A 139 34.92 -14.80 -0.95
CA ILE A 139 34.03 -15.94 -1.02
C ILE A 139 34.36 -16.91 0.11
N ALA A 140 33.49 -17.03 1.10
CA ALA A 140 33.59 -18.00 2.17
C ALA A 140 32.98 -19.34 1.70
N THR A 141 33.78 -20.41 1.78
CA THR A 141 33.30 -21.75 1.38
C THR A 141 33.65 -22.80 2.43
N GLU A 142 33.08 -23.99 2.30
CA GLU A 142 33.42 -25.13 3.18
C GLU A 142 34.85 -25.65 2.98
N GLN A 143 35.54 -25.24 1.92
CA GLN A 143 36.90 -25.74 1.58
C GLN A 143 37.95 -24.64 1.49
N GLY A 144 37.67 -23.47 2.01
CA GLY A 144 38.61 -22.37 2.06
C GLY A 144 37.97 -21.00 1.77
N LEU A 145 38.83 -19.99 1.79
CA LEU A 145 38.53 -18.60 1.49
C LEU A 145 39.10 -18.25 0.12
N PHE A 146 38.30 -17.67 -0.73
CA PHE A 146 38.70 -17.31 -2.11
C PHE A 146 38.50 -15.82 -2.36
N LYS A 147 39.30 -15.27 -3.28
CA LYS A 147 39.21 -13.94 -3.86
C LYS A 147 38.95 -14.06 -5.35
N TYR A 148 37.88 -13.45 -5.84
CA TYR A 148 37.61 -13.39 -7.26
C TYR A 148 37.70 -11.94 -7.75
N ASN A 149 38.63 -11.70 -8.69
CA ASN A 149 38.78 -10.41 -9.36
C ASN A 149 37.82 -10.35 -10.54
N THR A 150 36.79 -9.49 -10.46
CA THR A 150 35.76 -9.39 -11.51
C THR A 150 36.26 -8.84 -12.83
N ARG A 151 37.30 -7.98 -12.83
CA ARG A 151 37.89 -7.37 -14.05
C ARG A 151 38.79 -8.35 -14.77
N GLN A 152 39.67 -9.06 -14.01
CA GLN A 152 40.61 -10.01 -14.57
C GLN A 152 40.01 -11.41 -14.76
N LYS A 153 38.81 -11.64 -14.20
CA LYS A 153 38.14 -12.95 -14.14
C LYS A 153 39.01 -14.04 -13.54
N GLN A 154 39.85 -13.65 -12.56
CA GLN A 154 40.78 -14.54 -11.88
C GLN A 154 40.28 -14.89 -10.51
N LEU A 155 40.37 -16.19 -10.16
CA LEU A 155 40.03 -16.74 -8.85
C LEU A 155 41.32 -17.22 -8.16
N ASP A 156 41.59 -16.66 -6.99
CA ASP A 156 42.74 -17.00 -6.17
C ASP A 156 42.26 -17.55 -4.82
N LYS A 157 42.91 -18.59 -4.32
CA LYS A 157 42.68 -19.09 -2.95
C LYS A 157 43.52 -18.27 -1.97
N ILE A 158 42.87 -17.72 -0.93
CA ILE A 158 43.58 -17.07 0.17
C ILE A 158 44.03 -18.18 1.13
N SER A 159 45.35 -18.48 1.11
CA SER A 159 45.91 -19.49 1.99
C SER A 159 46.06 -18.97 3.40
N THR A 160 45.48 -19.66 4.38
CA THR A 160 45.62 -19.36 5.81
C THR A 160 46.66 -20.32 6.43
N GLU A 161 47.32 -19.92 7.53
CA GLU A 161 48.20 -20.86 8.27
C GLU A 161 47.43 -22.09 8.77
N ALA A 162 46.12 -22.05 8.85
CA ALA A 162 45.25 -23.16 9.19
C ALA A 162 45.20 -24.25 8.10
N ASP A 163 45.43 -23.91 6.83
CA ASP A 163 45.51 -24.89 5.74
C ASP A 163 46.71 -25.84 5.90
N LEU A 164 47.69 -25.44 6.69
CA LEU A 164 48.94 -26.22 6.90
C LEU A 164 48.91 -27.07 8.17
N ARG A 165 48.00 -26.84 9.14
CA ARG A 165 48.11 -27.45 10.46
C ARG A 165 46.81 -28.03 11.07
N ARG A 166 45.60 -27.70 10.55
CA ARG A 166 44.32 -28.21 11.07
C ARG A 166 43.27 -28.36 9.96
N PRO A 167 42.31 -29.31 10.09
CA PRO A 167 41.29 -29.56 9.06
C PRO A 167 40.10 -28.57 9.06
N ASP A 168 40.12 -27.42 9.80
CA ASP A 168 39.03 -26.49 9.88
C ASP A 168 39.14 -25.45 8.74
N THR A 169 38.82 -25.89 7.52
CA THR A 169 38.80 -25.09 6.30
C THR A 169 37.42 -24.55 5.97
N LYS A 170 36.42 -24.79 6.85
CA LYS A 170 35.06 -24.35 6.67
C LYS A 170 34.90 -22.90 7.10
N PHE A 171 34.95 -21.98 6.14
CA PHE A 171 34.62 -20.58 6.37
C PHE A 171 33.11 -20.36 6.37
N MET A 172 32.61 -19.76 7.44
CA MET A 172 31.19 -19.51 7.66
C MET A 172 30.78 -18.15 7.12
N ASP A 173 31.62 -17.12 7.36
CA ASP A 173 31.29 -15.76 7.00
C ASP A 173 32.52 -14.91 6.65
N VAL A 174 32.31 -13.81 5.89
CA VAL A 174 33.32 -12.82 5.50
C VAL A 174 32.77 -11.41 5.54
N LEU A 175 33.65 -10.44 5.92
CA LEU A 175 33.32 -9.03 6.00
C LEU A 175 34.53 -8.17 5.63
N VAL A 176 34.34 -7.23 4.70
CA VAL A 176 35.37 -6.29 4.26
C VAL A 176 35.25 -4.99 5.07
N GLN A 177 36.33 -4.64 5.76
CA GLN A 177 36.44 -3.37 6.50
C GLN A 177 37.28 -2.37 5.72
N ASP A 178 36.70 -1.21 5.38
CA ASP A 178 37.38 -0.06 4.77
C ASP A 178 38.28 -0.37 3.55
N ASP A 179 37.92 -1.39 2.75
CA ASP A 179 38.66 -1.90 1.60
C ASP A 179 40.11 -2.37 1.90
N ARG A 180 40.52 -2.45 3.17
CA ARG A 180 41.87 -2.79 3.61
C ARG A 180 41.99 -4.06 4.40
N ILE A 181 40.95 -4.40 5.13
CA ILE A 181 40.96 -5.55 6.03
C ILE A 181 39.80 -6.44 5.69
N LEU A 182 40.07 -7.70 5.49
CA LEU A 182 39.11 -8.75 5.39
C LEU A 182 39.04 -9.52 6.71
N TRP A 183 37.84 -9.51 7.32
CA TRP A 183 37.53 -10.40 8.44
C TRP A 183 36.88 -11.65 7.88
N ALA A 184 37.33 -12.82 8.32
CA ALA A 184 36.75 -14.08 7.90
C ALA A 184 36.64 -15.03 9.10
N ALA A 185 35.52 -15.69 9.24
CA ALA A 185 35.28 -16.59 10.36
C ALA A 185 35.16 -18.03 9.89
N THR A 186 35.91 -18.93 10.50
CA THR A 186 35.62 -20.37 10.46
C THR A 186 34.71 -20.75 11.61
N THR A 187 34.40 -22.04 11.77
CA THR A 187 33.58 -22.51 12.88
C THR A 187 34.13 -22.13 14.26
N HIS A 188 35.45 -21.98 14.42
CA HIS A 188 36.08 -21.74 15.74
C HIS A 188 37.12 -20.63 15.77
N THR A 189 37.42 -19.98 14.65
CA THR A 189 38.50 -19.01 14.56
C THR A 189 38.07 -17.79 13.74
N LEU A 190 38.33 -16.59 14.28
CA LEU A 190 38.23 -15.32 13.54
C LEU A 190 39.57 -14.98 12.95
N TYR A 191 39.62 -14.70 11.68
CA TYR A 191 40.83 -14.29 10.92
C TYR A 191 40.72 -12.79 10.55
N ARG A 192 41.84 -12.11 10.68
CA ARG A 192 42.09 -10.79 10.15
C ARG A 192 43.12 -10.83 9.04
N TYR A 193 42.69 -10.57 7.83
CA TYR A 193 43.55 -10.54 6.63
C TYR A 193 43.72 -9.12 6.13
N VAL A 194 44.96 -8.62 6.04
CA VAL A 194 45.26 -7.30 5.49
C VAL A 194 45.45 -7.46 3.99
N ILE A 195 44.57 -6.87 3.19
CA ILE A 195 44.44 -7.09 1.75
C ILE A 195 45.71 -6.72 0.99
N ASP A 196 46.33 -5.58 1.32
CA ASP A 196 47.51 -5.08 0.61
C ASP A 196 48.80 -5.86 0.94
N THR A 197 48.97 -6.22 2.21
CA THR A 197 50.21 -6.90 2.70
C THR A 197 50.08 -8.40 2.75
N GLN A 198 48.87 -8.95 2.56
CA GLN A 198 48.53 -10.37 2.68
C GLN A 198 48.85 -10.98 4.07
N GLN A 199 49.02 -10.13 5.09
CA GLN A 199 49.27 -10.59 6.45
C GLN A 199 47.99 -11.13 7.09
N ILE A 200 48.12 -12.31 7.73
CA ILE A 200 47.01 -12.98 8.42
C ILE A 200 47.32 -13.06 9.92
N ARG A 201 46.29 -12.77 10.72
CA ARG A 201 46.25 -13.07 12.16
C ARG A 201 44.99 -13.86 12.49
N SER A 202 45.13 -14.78 13.41
CA SER A 202 44.04 -15.64 13.89
C SER A 202 43.70 -15.39 15.35
N PHE A 203 42.43 -15.43 15.67
CA PHE A 203 41.91 -15.27 17.04
C PHE A 203 40.96 -16.42 17.34
N PRO A 204 41.35 -17.34 18.24
CA PRO A 204 40.47 -18.44 18.67
C PRO A 204 39.20 -17.91 19.34
N MET A 205 38.06 -18.48 19.03
CA MET A 205 36.78 -18.13 19.62
C MET A 205 36.54 -18.89 20.94
N PRO A 206 35.88 -18.27 21.93
CA PRO A 206 35.67 -18.89 23.25
C PRO A 206 34.56 -19.93 23.24
N GLY A 207 34.56 -20.83 24.24
CA GLY A 207 33.42 -21.63 24.68
C GLY A 207 33.07 -22.87 23.87
N GLY A 208 33.84 -23.27 22.87
CA GLY A 208 33.57 -24.52 22.11
C GLY A 208 32.31 -24.53 21.26
N GLY A 209 31.65 -23.37 21.11
CA GLY A 209 30.53 -23.17 20.18
C GLY A 209 30.99 -22.93 18.74
N GLU A 210 30.13 -23.10 17.80
CA GLU A 210 30.38 -22.87 16.37
C GLU A 210 29.94 -21.47 15.94
N CYS A 211 30.82 -20.75 15.25
CA CYS A 211 30.47 -19.48 14.61
C CYS A 211 29.46 -19.69 13.48
N THR A 212 28.50 -18.82 13.37
CA THR A 212 27.51 -18.82 12.29
C THR A 212 27.63 -17.57 11.41
N HIS A 213 27.71 -16.39 12.01
CA HIS A 213 27.77 -15.10 11.31
C HIS A 213 28.66 -14.11 12.05
N ILE A 214 29.21 -13.13 11.32
CA ILE A 214 29.92 -11.99 11.87
C ILE A 214 29.35 -10.67 11.35
N ALA A 215 29.27 -9.67 12.22
CA ALA A 215 28.82 -8.33 11.83
C ALA A 215 29.70 -7.25 12.49
N MET A 216 29.88 -6.10 11.83
CA MET A 216 30.65 -5.00 12.37
C MET A 216 29.72 -3.92 12.94
N GLY A 217 29.83 -3.66 14.25
CA GLY A 217 29.15 -2.58 14.95
C GLY A 217 30.12 -1.62 15.61
N GLY A 218 30.34 -0.46 15.00
CA GLY A 218 31.31 0.52 15.47
C GLY A 218 32.76 -0.01 15.36
N ASN A 219 33.52 -0.02 16.50
CA ASN A 219 34.89 -0.55 16.57
C ASN A 219 34.95 -2.01 17.05
N ARG A 220 33.87 -2.80 16.83
CA ARG A 220 33.79 -4.20 17.26
C ARG A 220 33.26 -5.09 16.15
N ILE A 221 33.77 -6.32 16.13
CA ILE A 221 33.18 -7.41 15.39
C ILE A 221 32.27 -8.20 16.35
N TYR A 222 31.06 -8.43 15.99
CA TYR A 222 30.13 -9.25 16.75
C TYR A 222 29.99 -10.62 16.07
N ILE A 223 30.22 -11.66 16.83
CA ILE A 223 30.30 -13.04 16.36
C ILE A 223 29.07 -13.79 16.91
N GLY A 224 28.20 -14.21 16.03
CA GLY A 224 27.08 -15.10 16.37
C GLY A 224 27.59 -16.52 16.56
N MET A 225 27.35 -17.11 17.71
CA MET A 225 27.84 -18.46 18.02
C MET A 225 26.72 -19.37 18.50
N ARG A 226 26.70 -20.58 18.00
CA ARG A 226 25.80 -21.63 18.45
C ARG A 226 26.09 -21.97 19.91
N ASN A 227 25.07 -22.02 20.77
CA ASN A 227 25.11 -22.37 22.19
C ASN A 227 25.97 -21.44 23.08
N VAL A 228 26.49 -20.34 22.55
CA VAL A 228 27.29 -19.34 23.31
C VAL A 228 26.61 -17.99 23.34
N GLY A 229 25.93 -17.64 22.26
CA GLY A 229 25.31 -16.34 22.08
C GLY A 229 26.15 -15.39 21.25
N LEU A 230 26.03 -14.07 21.47
CA LEU A 230 26.71 -13.03 20.74
C LEU A 230 28.05 -12.70 21.43
N VAL A 231 29.19 -12.91 20.75
CA VAL A 231 30.52 -12.63 21.28
C VAL A 231 31.10 -11.37 20.64
N PRO A 232 31.31 -10.28 21.40
CA PRO A 232 31.97 -9.08 20.87
C PRO A 232 33.48 -9.30 20.81
N PHE A 233 34.10 -8.89 19.70
CA PHE A 233 35.56 -8.82 19.52
C PHE A 233 35.94 -7.35 19.33
N ASP A 234 36.76 -6.81 20.21
CA ASP A 234 37.27 -5.45 20.14
C ASP A 234 38.45 -5.37 19.17
N ILE A 235 38.31 -4.58 18.12
CA ILE A 235 39.27 -4.48 17.03
C ILE A 235 40.59 -3.85 17.48
N GLU A 236 40.54 -2.86 18.38
CA GLU A 236 41.70 -2.12 18.85
C GLU A 236 42.55 -2.95 19.81
N SER A 237 41.92 -3.47 20.85
CA SER A 237 42.59 -4.32 21.84
C SER A 237 42.88 -5.74 21.35
N GLN A 238 42.24 -6.16 20.24
CA GLN A 238 42.29 -7.50 19.68
C GLN A 238 41.89 -8.61 20.67
N ARG A 239 40.88 -8.36 21.53
CA ARG A 239 40.41 -9.29 22.54
C ARG A 239 38.93 -9.62 22.36
N MET A 240 38.62 -10.89 22.65
CA MET A 240 37.22 -11.33 22.80
C MET A 240 36.64 -10.75 24.10
N GLY A 241 35.45 -10.23 24.04
CA GLY A 241 34.67 -9.77 25.19
C GLY A 241 33.85 -10.88 25.81
N VAL A 242 33.07 -10.52 26.82
CA VAL A 242 32.13 -11.42 27.49
C VAL A 242 30.92 -11.68 26.57
N PRO A 243 30.54 -12.97 26.38
CA PRO A 243 29.36 -13.30 25.57
C PRO A 243 28.07 -12.65 26.11
N VAL A 244 27.32 -12.05 25.24
CA VAL A 244 25.97 -11.57 25.51
C VAL A 244 25.00 -12.74 25.33
N GLN A 245 24.27 -13.05 26.39
CA GLN A 245 23.29 -14.14 26.34
C GLN A 245 22.07 -13.71 25.52
N THR A 246 21.83 -14.41 24.43
CA THR A 246 20.65 -14.25 23.55
C THR A 246 19.73 -15.49 23.63
N GLY A 247 19.75 -16.17 24.77
CA GLY A 247 19.13 -17.48 24.92
C GLY A 247 20.08 -18.63 24.58
N ASN A 248 19.63 -19.87 24.67
CA ASN A 248 20.44 -21.08 24.40
C ASN A 248 20.37 -21.52 22.92
N ASN A 249 19.89 -20.65 22.04
CA ASN A 249 19.55 -21.02 20.68
C ASN A 249 20.62 -20.62 19.65
N LEU A 250 20.43 -21.14 18.46
CA LEU A 250 21.27 -20.87 17.30
C LEU A 250 21.02 -19.45 16.81
N ILE A 251 22.04 -18.59 16.82
CA ILE A 251 22.03 -17.34 16.06
C ILE A 251 22.15 -17.69 14.58
N THR A 252 21.20 -17.26 13.79
CA THR A 252 21.09 -17.60 12.37
C THR A 252 21.59 -16.48 11.45
N ASP A 253 21.44 -15.20 11.87
CA ASP A 253 21.89 -14.04 11.11
C ASP A 253 22.05 -12.81 12.02
N ILE A 254 22.82 -11.79 11.58
CA ILE A 254 23.05 -10.53 12.31
C ILE A 254 23.04 -9.39 11.31
N ALA A 255 22.10 -8.46 11.46
CA ALA A 255 22.06 -7.21 10.70
C ALA A 255 22.41 -5.99 11.59
N VAL A 256 22.97 -4.95 10.98
CA VAL A 256 23.31 -3.69 11.67
C VAL A 256 22.43 -2.59 11.09
N ASP A 257 21.75 -1.84 11.98
CA ASP A 257 20.89 -0.73 11.56
C ASP A 257 21.64 0.62 11.48
N GLY A 258 20.94 1.66 11.05
CA GLY A 258 21.47 3.02 10.91
C GLY A 258 21.95 3.64 12.23
N ASN A 259 21.45 3.18 13.37
CA ASN A 259 21.85 3.59 14.71
C ASN A 259 23.03 2.78 15.25
N LYS A 260 23.52 1.82 14.47
CA LYS A 260 24.55 0.82 14.83
C LYS A 260 24.10 -0.19 15.89
N ASP A 261 22.79 -0.33 16.09
CA ASP A 261 22.23 -1.44 16.87
C ASP A 261 22.24 -2.72 16.02
N LEU A 262 22.33 -3.86 16.72
CA LEU A 262 22.37 -5.18 16.08
C LEU A 262 21.02 -5.85 16.18
N TRP A 263 20.49 -6.27 15.04
CA TRP A 263 19.33 -7.13 14.94
C TRP A 263 19.78 -8.57 14.73
N ILE A 264 19.41 -9.43 15.65
CA ILE A 264 19.94 -10.80 15.78
C ILE A 264 18.78 -11.75 15.63
N SER A 265 18.79 -12.57 14.58
CA SER A 265 17.82 -13.63 14.38
C SER A 265 18.27 -14.95 15.00
N THR A 266 17.31 -15.74 15.46
CA THR A 266 17.56 -17.02 16.10
C THR A 266 16.62 -18.12 15.62
N ASP A 267 17.05 -19.37 15.72
CA ASP A 267 16.18 -20.51 15.55
C ASP A 267 15.55 -20.92 16.88
N GLY A 268 14.33 -20.43 17.13
CA GLY A 268 13.49 -20.78 18.27
C GLY A 268 13.12 -19.66 19.24
N GLU A 269 13.82 -18.51 19.26
CA GLU A 269 13.50 -17.38 20.17
C GLU A 269 13.14 -16.08 19.44
N GLY A 270 13.08 -16.08 18.10
CA GLY A 270 12.69 -14.93 17.29
C GLY A 270 13.85 -13.98 17.00
N VAL A 271 13.64 -12.68 17.16
CA VAL A 271 14.60 -11.63 16.81
C VAL A 271 14.83 -10.70 18.01
N PHE A 272 16.10 -10.32 18.21
CA PHE A 272 16.54 -9.41 19.29
C PHE A 272 17.19 -8.17 18.70
N ARG A 273 16.95 -7.00 19.31
CA ARG A 273 17.74 -5.79 19.07
C ARG A 273 18.67 -5.54 20.24
N TYR A 274 19.97 -5.62 19.98
CA TYR A 274 21.02 -5.35 20.96
C TYR A 274 21.70 -4.03 20.65
N SER A 275 21.78 -3.15 21.65
CA SER A 275 22.48 -1.87 21.51
C SER A 275 23.92 -1.96 22.05
N PRO A 276 24.95 -1.80 21.18
CA PRO A 276 26.34 -1.70 21.60
C PRO A 276 26.62 -0.53 22.55
N ALA A 277 25.84 0.54 22.47
CA ALA A 277 26.01 1.74 23.30
C ALA A 277 25.60 1.49 24.75
N THR A 278 24.52 0.78 25.00
CA THR A 278 24.01 0.45 26.33
C THR A 278 24.51 -0.90 26.86
N GLY A 279 24.97 -1.76 25.97
CA GLY A 279 25.39 -3.13 26.28
C GLY A 279 24.21 -4.05 26.61
N ARG A 280 22.98 -3.73 26.18
CA ARG A 280 21.74 -4.45 26.54
C ARG A 280 20.93 -4.86 25.32
N VAL A 281 20.09 -5.88 25.55
CA VAL A 281 19.00 -6.20 24.63
C VAL A 281 17.87 -5.22 24.91
N GLU A 282 17.58 -4.35 23.95
CA GLU A 282 16.56 -3.29 24.08
C GLU A 282 15.18 -3.74 23.63
N GLU A 283 15.11 -4.73 22.71
CA GLU A 283 13.85 -5.20 22.14
C GLU A 283 13.90 -6.70 21.84
N ARG A 284 12.77 -7.38 22.04
CA ARG A 284 12.57 -8.78 21.66
C ARG A 284 11.30 -8.92 20.84
N LEU A 285 11.39 -9.57 19.70
CA LEU A 285 10.27 -9.90 18.82
C LEU A 285 10.11 -11.42 18.80
N SER A 286 8.93 -11.90 19.20
CA SER A 286 8.63 -13.33 19.25
C SER A 286 7.16 -13.60 18.90
N THR A 287 6.75 -14.87 18.90
CA THR A 287 5.34 -15.28 18.70
C THR A 287 4.46 -15.02 19.93
N SER A 288 5.07 -14.86 21.12
CA SER A 288 4.36 -14.82 22.41
C SER A 288 4.51 -13.50 23.15
N GLU A 289 5.54 -12.71 22.89
CA GLU A 289 5.87 -11.50 23.65
C GLU A 289 5.73 -10.24 22.80
N GLY A 290 5.33 -9.13 23.44
CA GLY A 290 5.26 -7.80 22.84
C GLY A 290 3.99 -7.47 22.09
N PRO A 291 3.81 -6.19 21.70
CA PRO A 291 2.66 -5.71 20.93
C PRO A 291 2.70 -6.17 19.48
N VAL A 292 3.87 -6.56 18.99
CA VAL A 292 4.12 -7.03 17.63
C VAL A 292 4.60 -8.46 17.68
N ARG A 293 3.86 -9.35 17.03
CA ARG A 293 4.16 -10.78 17.06
C ARG A 293 4.71 -11.26 15.73
N LEU A 294 5.81 -12.00 15.81
CA LEU A 294 6.32 -12.77 14.68
C LEU A 294 5.40 -13.95 14.36
N LYS A 295 5.43 -14.44 13.14
CA LYS A 295 4.70 -15.67 12.75
C LYS A 295 5.38 -16.95 13.21
N SER A 296 6.69 -16.91 13.39
CA SER A 296 7.49 -18.01 13.91
C SER A 296 8.69 -17.48 14.68
N ASN A 297 9.11 -18.20 15.73
CA ASN A 297 10.36 -17.94 16.42
C ASN A 297 11.57 -18.52 15.69
N SER A 298 11.36 -19.33 14.65
CA SER A 298 12.43 -19.90 13.80
C SER A 298 12.70 -18.94 12.65
N VAL A 299 13.59 -17.99 12.89
CA VAL A 299 14.00 -16.95 11.95
C VAL A 299 15.36 -17.27 11.38
N TYR A 300 15.50 -17.29 10.06
CA TYR A 300 16.72 -17.70 9.35
C TYR A 300 17.51 -16.53 8.81
N SER A 301 16.86 -15.44 8.47
CA SER A 301 17.55 -14.23 8.01
C SER A 301 16.89 -12.96 8.53
N VAL A 302 17.71 -11.94 8.75
CA VAL A 302 17.27 -10.61 9.18
C VAL A 302 18.04 -9.55 8.43
N MET A 303 17.38 -8.49 8.01
CA MET A 303 18.01 -7.34 7.36
C MET A 303 17.32 -6.06 7.82
N VAL A 304 18.09 -5.02 8.06
CA VAL A 304 17.57 -3.65 8.18
C VAL A 304 18.04 -2.86 6.97
N ASP A 305 17.12 -2.33 6.21
CA ASP A 305 17.47 -1.63 5.00
C ASP A 305 17.81 -0.13 5.26
N ASN A 306 18.23 0.57 4.21
CA ASN A 306 18.57 1.99 4.30
C ASN A 306 17.39 2.92 4.54
N LEU A 307 16.15 2.42 4.53
CA LEU A 307 14.94 3.12 4.95
C LEU A 307 14.62 2.84 6.43
N GLY A 308 15.38 1.96 7.09
CA GLY A 308 15.15 1.52 8.46
C GLY A 308 14.09 0.41 8.57
N LEU A 309 13.68 -0.19 7.45
CA LEU A 309 12.69 -1.27 7.45
C LEU A 309 13.34 -2.57 7.91
N LEU A 310 12.70 -3.25 8.85
CA LEU A 310 13.12 -4.56 9.32
C LEU A 310 12.49 -5.64 8.43
N TRP A 311 13.33 -6.51 7.89
CA TRP A 311 12.98 -7.67 7.07
C TRP A 311 13.32 -8.95 7.82
N VAL A 312 12.39 -9.92 7.88
CA VAL A 312 12.50 -11.13 8.70
C VAL A 312 12.13 -12.34 7.86
N GLY A 313 13.12 -13.16 7.50
CA GLY A 313 12.94 -14.39 6.73
C GLY A 313 12.78 -15.60 7.64
N TYR A 314 11.74 -16.39 7.42
CA TYR A 314 11.41 -17.55 8.23
C TYR A 314 11.85 -18.88 7.62
N TYR A 315 11.95 -19.90 8.48
CA TYR A 315 12.20 -21.28 8.03
C TYR A 315 11.05 -21.84 7.19
N GLN A 316 9.79 -21.57 7.56
CA GLN A 316 8.62 -22.15 6.89
C GLN A 316 7.40 -21.20 6.82
N MET A 317 7.59 -19.91 6.95
CA MET A 317 6.47 -18.93 6.98
C MET A 317 6.62 -17.79 5.98
N GLY A 318 7.58 -17.91 5.05
CA GLY A 318 7.87 -16.85 4.08
C GLY A 318 8.68 -15.70 4.68
N LEU A 319 8.28 -14.48 4.39
CA LEU A 319 8.97 -13.26 4.78
C LEU A 319 8.00 -12.28 5.42
N ASP A 320 8.38 -11.71 6.55
CA ASP A 320 7.74 -10.52 7.11
C ASP A 320 8.63 -9.30 6.92
N TYR A 321 8.04 -8.14 6.69
CA TYR A 321 8.76 -6.89 6.75
C TYR A 321 7.90 -5.78 7.37
N THR A 322 8.56 -4.83 8.04
CA THR A 322 7.89 -3.61 8.48
C THR A 322 7.69 -2.74 7.25
N PRO A 323 6.46 -2.49 6.79
CA PRO A 323 6.25 -1.60 5.67
C PRO A 323 6.77 -0.21 6.02
N ASN A 324 7.16 0.57 5.02
CA ASN A 324 7.49 1.97 5.19
C ASN A 324 6.21 2.76 5.53
N SER A 325 5.73 2.54 6.72
CA SER A 325 4.77 3.42 7.33
C SER A 325 5.58 4.61 7.84
N HIS A 326 5.27 5.78 7.37
CA HIS A 326 5.79 6.97 7.97
C HIS A 326 5.24 7.03 9.39
N ASN A 327 6.06 6.71 10.38
CA ASN A 327 5.67 6.74 11.79
C ASN A 327 5.51 8.18 12.28
N TYR A 328 4.53 8.87 11.69
CA TYR A 328 4.12 10.20 12.18
C TYR A 328 3.26 10.08 13.41
N PHE A 329 2.61 8.92 13.58
CA PHE A 329 1.60 8.68 14.59
C PHE A 329 2.13 7.75 15.67
N ASN A 330 2.19 8.27 16.89
CA ASN A 330 2.38 7.45 18.08
C ASN A 330 1.00 7.03 18.60
N THR A 331 0.85 5.76 18.97
CA THR A 331 -0.39 5.25 19.57
C THR A 331 -0.17 4.87 21.01
N TYR A 332 -1.01 5.41 21.88
CA TYR A 332 -1.00 5.10 23.31
C TYR A 332 -2.26 4.32 23.65
N THR A 333 -2.07 3.10 24.16
CA THR A 333 -3.14 2.25 24.68
C THR A 333 -2.97 2.14 26.17
N TYR A 334 -4.04 2.29 26.91
CA TYR A 334 -4.02 2.19 28.36
C TYR A 334 -4.63 0.85 28.77
N PRO A 335 -3.99 0.08 29.69
CA PRO A 335 -4.44 -1.23 30.08
C PRO A 335 -5.81 -1.14 30.76
N ALA A 336 -6.84 -1.61 30.03
CA ALA A 336 -8.13 -1.90 30.62
C ALA A 336 -8.18 -3.38 31.03
N ALA A 337 -8.74 -3.71 32.16
CA ALA A 337 -8.96 -5.10 32.57
C ALA A 337 -10.01 -5.75 31.64
N GLY A 338 -9.56 -6.49 30.63
CA GLY A 338 -10.42 -7.28 29.73
C GLY A 338 -10.14 -7.14 28.24
N PHE A 339 -10.56 -8.11 27.44
CA PHE A 339 -10.25 -8.26 26.00
C PHE A 339 -11.24 -7.55 25.04
N ASP A 340 -11.99 -6.56 25.49
CA ASP A 340 -12.94 -5.85 24.61
C ASP A 340 -12.27 -4.66 23.93
N SER A 341 -12.00 -4.75 22.62
CA SER A 341 -11.36 -3.71 21.81
C SER A 341 -12.08 -2.36 21.83
N ASN A 342 -13.39 -2.34 22.07
CA ASN A 342 -14.18 -1.10 22.16
C ASN A 342 -13.94 -0.29 23.45
N ARG A 343 -13.28 -0.88 24.44
CA ARG A 343 -12.98 -0.19 25.71
C ARG A 343 -11.86 0.84 25.60
N TYR A 344 -10.94 0.64 24.64
CA TYR A 344 -9.80 1.54 24.39
C TYR A 344 -10.16 2.82 23.64
N ALA A 345 -11.38 2.92 23.12
CA ALA A 345 -11.81 4.10 22.39
C ALA A 345 -11.73 5.36 23.26
N VAL A 346 -10.80 6.26 22.92
CA VAL A 346 -10.62 7.55 23.60
C VAL A 346 -11.72 8.51 23.12
N ARG A 347 -12.44 9.10 24.07
CA ARG A 347 -13.57 9.99 23.80
C ARG A 347 -13.34 11.43 24.24
N ALA A 348 -12.45 11.65 25.18
CA ALA A 348 -12.06 12.97 25.65
C ALA A 348 -10.61 12.97 26.10
N ILE A 349 -9.93 14.08 25.94
CA ILE A 349 -8.55 14.27 26.37
C ILE A 349 -8.33 15.69 26.89
N ALA A 350 -7.49 15.84 27.89
CA ALA A 350 -6.94 17.11 28.35
C ALA A 350 -5.51 16.93 28.84
N PHE A 351 -4.74 18.04 28.91
CA PHE A 351 -3.38 18.05 29.42
C PHE A 351 -3.23 19.01 30.59
N ASP A 352 -2.47 18.59 31.60
CA ASP A 352 -1.96 19.42 32.65
C ASP A 352 -0.43 19.32 32.69
N GLY A 353 0.25 20.19 31.93
CA GLY A 353 1.67 20.05 31.65
C GLY A 353 1.99 18.72 30.95
N THR A 354 2.73 17.83 31.63
CA THR A 354 3.07 16.49 31.15
C THR A 354 1.99 15.43 31.49
N THR A 355 1.04 15.77 32.37
CA THR A 355 -0.02 14.86 32.79
C THR A 355 -1.11 14.79 31.73
N LYS A 356 -1.43 13.58 31.24
CA LYS A 356 -2.54 13.29 30.32
C LYS A 356 -3.76 12.86 31.11
N ILE A 357 -4.92 13.47 30.80
CA ILE A 357 -6.22 13.13 31.38
C ILE A 357 -7.07 12.59 30.25
N ILE A 358 -7.42 11.31 30.30
CA ILE A 358 -7.96 10.58 29.15
C ILE A 358 -9.28 9.92 29.53
N GLY A 359 -10.34 10.31 28.84
CA GLY A 359 -11.67 9.76 28.99
C GLY A 359 -11.95 8.64 27.98
N THR A 360 -12.39 7.49 28.46
CA THR A 360 -12.71 6.31 27.64
C THR A 360 -14.10 5.77 27.93
N ARG A 361 -14.42 4.58 27.42
CA ARG A 361 -15.59 3.80 27.85
C ARG A 361 -15.36 2.99 29.11
N ASP A 362 -14.11 2.90 29.58
CA ASP A 362 -13.71 2.14 30.76
C ASP A 362 -13.29 3.03 31.95
N GLY A 363 -13.64 4.30 31.90
CA GLY A 363 -13.35 5.28 32.95
C GLY A 363 -12.41 6.38 32.49
N LEU A 364 -11.88 7.08 33.51
CA LEU A 364 -10.96 8.19 33.38
C LEU A 364 -9.55 7.75 33.79
N PHE A 365 -8.57 8.01 32.93
CA PHE A 365 -7.16 7.76 33.20
C PHE A 365 -6.42 9.07 33.40
N VAL A 366 -5.60 9.14 34.44
CA VAL A 366 -4.68 10.26 34.73
C VAL A 366 -3.27 9.70 34.71
N VAL A 367 -2.49 10.10 33.72
CA VAL A 367 -1.18 9.51 33.41
C VAL A 367 -0.11 10.58 33.30
N ASP A 368 0.96 10.46 34.08
CA ASP A 368 2.17 11.26 33.92
C ASP A 368 3.35 10.33 33.58
N ASP A 369 3.74 10.28 32.35
CA ASP A 369 4.80 9.42 31.85
C ASP A 369 6.18 9.85 32.43
N THR A 370 6.37 11.13 32.77
CA THR A 370 7.65 11.63 33.30
C THR A 370 7.87 11.23 34.75
N ARG A 371 6.78 11.13 35.51
CA ARG A 371 6.78 10.71 36.91
C ARG A 371 6.45 9.23 37.09
N GLY A 372 6.04 8.53 36.01
CA GLY A 372 5.60 7.15 36.06
C GLY A 372 4.34 6.95 36.92
N THR A 373 3.48 7.97 37.00
CA THR A 373 2.23 7.86 37.76
C THR A 373 1.08 7.50 36.85
N PHE A 374 0.25 6.55 37.32
CA PHE A 374 -0.93 6.07 36.60
C PHE A 374 -2.08 5.93 37.62
N ARG A 375 -3.21 6.56 37.31
CA ARG A 375 -4.45 6.43 38.07
C ARG A 375 -5.62 6.14 37.16
N HIS A 376 -6.48 5.24 37.58
CA HIS A 376 -7.69 4.87 36.86
C HIS A 376 -8.91 5.08 37.76
N HIS A 377 -9.83 5.93 37.34
CA HIS A 377 -11.10 6.21 37.99
C HIS A 377 -12.24 5.58 37.20
N ALA A 378 -12.99 4.69 37.85
CA ALA A 378 -14.10 3.94 37.30
C ALA A 378 -15.18 3.68 38.36
N TYR A 379 -16.23 2.95 37.99
CA TYR A 379 -17.24 2.49 38.96
C TYR A 379 -16.56 1.66 40.08
N PRO A 380 -16.91 1.85 41.36
CA PRO A 380 -18.02 2.68 41.88
C PRO A 380 -17.66 4.15 42.17
N GLN A 381 -16.44 4.59 41.95
CA GLN A 381 -16.00 5.96 42.18
C GLN A 381 -16.71 6.95 41.24
N LEU A 382 -16.93 6.53 40.00
CA LEU A 382 -17.79 7.19 39.03
C LEU A 382 -19.09 6.43 38.90
N ARG A 383 -20.23 7.11 38.77
CA ARG A 383 -21.52 6.44 38.49
C ARG A 383 -21.57 5.80 37.10
N SER A 384 -20.71 6.26 36.17
CA SER A 384 -20.59 5.71 34.84
C SER A 384 -19.16 5.72 34.36
N ASN A 385 -18.72 4.65 33.71
CA ASN A 385 -17.37 4.55 33.14
C ASN A 385 -17.24 5.28 31.77
N ILE A 386 -18.35 5.69 31.18
CA ILE A 386 -18.31 6.33 29.86
C ILE A 386 -18.11 7.83 30.04
N ILE A 387 -16.92 8.32 29.65
CA ILE A 387 -16.56 9.73 29.72
C ILE A 387 -16.85 10.38 28.37
N PHE A 388 -17.53 11.53 28.35
CA PHE A 388 -17.83 12.26 27.12
C PHE A 388 -16.93 13.47 26.90
N CYS A 389 -16.67 14.25 27.94
CA CYS A 389 -15.87 15.47 27.85
C CYS A 389 -15.02 15.70 29.09
N ILE A 390 -13.91 16.43 28.92
CA ILE A 390 -12.96 16.84 29.95
C ILE A 390 -12.59 18.28 29.67
N VAL A 391 -12.87 19.21 30.58
CA VAL A 391 -12.63 20.64 30.37
C VAL A 391 -11.83 21.23 31.51
N PRO A 392 -10.69 21.94 31.25
CA PRO A 392 -9.94 22.62 32.28
C PRO A 392 -10.69 23.86 32.80
N VAL A 393 -10.68 24.06 34.12
CA VAL A 393 -11.30 25.23 34.78
C VAL A 393 -10.28 25.99 35.61
N GLY A 394 -8.99 25.86 35.28
CA GLY A 394 -7.86 26.50 35.97
C GLY A 394 -7.42 25.79 37.23
N ASN A 395 -6.23 26.19 37.74
CA ASN A 395 -5.65 25.68 39.00
C ASN A 395 -5.59 24.15 39.10
N HIS A 396 -5.19 23.45 38.02
CA HIS A 396 -5.10 21.98 37.96
C HIS A 396 -6.45 21.26 38.16
N ARG A 397 -7.58 21.98 37.99
CA ARG A 397 -8.91 21.42 38.14
C ARG A 397 -9.59 21.21 36.79
N TYR A 398 -10.30 20.09 36.67
CA TYR A 398 -10.98 19.68 35.45
C TYR A 398 -12.42 19.29 35.76
N LEU A 399 -13.35 19.61 34.87
CA LEU A 399 -14.73 19.13 34.88
C LEU A 399 -14.85 17.96 33.91
N ILE A 400 -15.53 16.91 34.37
CA ILE A 400 -15.71 15.65 33.67
C ILE A 400 -17.18 15.40 33.42
N GLY A 401 -17.61 15.29 32.18
CA GLY A 401 -18.96 14.91 31.79
C GLY A 401 -19.05 13.41 31.47
N THR A 402 -20.10 12.76 31.99
CA THR A 402 -20.29 11.31 31.83
C THR A 402 -21.63 10.94 31.20
N TYR A 403 -21.71 9.73 30.67
CA TYR A 403 -22.98 9.14 30.20
C TYR A 403 -23.78 8.61 31.37
N ASN A 404 -25.00 9.10 31.57
CA ASN A 404 -25.91 8.69 32.66
C ASN A 404 -25.26 8.70 34.06
N GLY A 405 -24.30 9.56 34.32
CA GLY A 405 -23.58 9.60 35.59
C GLY A 405 -23.34 11.02 36.12
N GLY A 406 -23.86 12.05 35.42
CA GLY A 406 -23.71 13.45 35.85
C GLY A 406 -22.32 14.01 35.55
N MET A 407 -21.89 14.97 36.38
CA MET A 407 -20.65 15.72 36.22
C MET A 407 -19.75 15.57 37.45
N TYR A 408 -18.43 15.55 37.25
CA TYR A 408 -17.40 15.40 38.29
C TYR A 408 -16.36 16.50 38.20
N ARG A 409 -15.67 16.75 39.33
CA ARG A 409 -14.50 17.60 39.44
C ARG A 409 -13.28 16.73 39.73
N LEU A 410 -12.24 16.89 38.94
CA LEU A 410 -10.92 16.24 39.12
C LEU A 410 -9.89 17.30 39.50
N ASP A 411 -9.04 16.99 40.44
CA ASP A 411 -7.76 17.66 40.69
C ASP A 411 -6.64 16.79 40.09
N SER A 412 -5.96 17.28 39.04
CA SER A 412 -4.98 16.52 38.31
C SER A 412 -3.67 16.28 39.06
N GLN A 413 -3.35 17.12 40.05
CA GLN A 413 -2.14 16.99 40.88
C GLN A 413 -2.31 15.93 41.98
N THR A 414 -3.41 16.01 42.72
CA THR A 414 -3.70 15.02 43.78
C THR A 414 -4.32 13.76 43.18
N GLY A 415 -4.99 13.88 42.01
CA GLY A 415 -5.77 12.85 41.38
C GLY A 415 -7.08 12.56 42.11
N ASP A 416 -7.54 13.46 42.96
CA ASP A 416 -8.81 13.32 43.65
C ASP A 416 -9.97 13.65 42.70
N ILE A 417 -11.00 12.82 42.70
CA ILE A 417 -12.22 13.04 41.95
C ILE A 417 -13.42 13.09 42.89
N SER A 418 -14.31 14.03 42.68
CA SER A 418 -15.54 14.20 43.46
C SER A 418 -16.69 14.58 42.55
N ASP A 419 -17.94 14.33 43.03
CA ASP A 419 -19.15 14.83 42.37
C ASP A 419 -19.08 16.35 42.24
N PHE A 420 -19.51 16.85 41.08
CA PHE A 420 -19.77 18.28 40.93
C PHE A 420 -21.14 18.60 41.55
N ASP A 421 -21.16 19.45 42.55
CA ASP A 421 -22.39 19.89 43.15
C ASP A 421 -23.09 20.89 42.22
N SER A 422 -24.14 20.39 41.54
CA SER A 422 -24.96 21.18 40.60
C SER A 422 -26.16 21.81 41.26
N ASN A 423 -26.30 21.72 42.60
CA ASN A 423 -27.48 22.15 43.33
C ASN A 423 -28.79 21.62 42.76
N GLY A 424 -28.74 20.44 42.13
CA GLY A 424 -29.86 19.80 41.47
C GLY A 424 -30.18 20.28 40.04
N ALA A 425 -29.41 21.22 39.50
CA ALA A 425 -29.59 21.70 38.13
C ALA A 425 -29.27 20.61 37.07
N ILE A 426 -28.37 19.68 37.41
CA ILE A 426 -28.09 18.48 36.59
C ILE A 426 -28.46 17.24 37.44
N PRO A 427 -29.45 16.43 37.02
CA PRO A 427 -29.75 15.16 37.70
C PRO A 427 -28.56 14.22 37.70
N GLY A 428 -28.31 13.52 38.82
CA GLY A 428 -27.15 12.63 38.94
C GLY A 428 -27.13 11.43 38.01
N ASN A 429 -28.22 11.16 37.28
CA ASN A 429 -28.35 10.17 36.21
C ASN A 429 -28.47 10.78 34.82
N ALA A 430 -28.31 12.11 34.69
CA ALA A 430 -28.27 12.75 33.38
C ALA A 430 -26.95 12.46 32.64
N SER A 431 -27.01 12.42 31.33
CA SER A 431 -25.80 12.45 30.50
C SER A 431 -25.34 13.89 30.35
N VAL A 432 -24.03 14.13 30.50
CA VAL A 432 -23.37 15.41 30.21
C VAL A 432 -22.51 15.20 28.98
N PHE A 433 -22.96 15.69 27.85
CA PHE A 433 -22.32 15.43 26.54
C PHE A 433 -21.14 16.37 26.26
N ASN A 434 -21.30 17.65 26.64
CA ASN A 434 -20.30 18.68 26.44
C ASN A 434 -20.29 19.67 27.61
N ILE A 435 -19.13 20.26 27.89
CA ILE A 435 -18.93 21.33 28.86
C ILE A 435 -18.11 22.41 28.16
N ALA A 436 -18.50 23.67 28.28
CA ALA A 436 -17.76 24.81 27.76
C ALA A 436 -17.65 25.91 28.84
N GLN A 437 -16.66 26.76 28.70
CA GLN A 437 -16.51 27.98 29.50
C GLN A 437 -16.60 29.17 28.58
N ASP A 438 -17.42 30.17 28.93
CA ASP A 438 -17.53 31.40 28.18
C ASP A 438 -16.40 32.40 28.53
N ASP A 439 -16.36 33.55 27.88
CA ASP A 439 -15.38 34.62 28.09
C ASP A 439 -15.49 35.31 29.47
N HIS A 440 -16.59 35.10 30.17
CA HIS A 440 -16.81 35.58 31.57
C HIS A 440 -16.38 34.55 32.61
N GLY A 441 -15.93 33.35 32.17
CA GLY A 441 -15.51 32.26 33.06
C GLY A 441 -16.66 31.39 33.58
N GLU A 442 -17.91 31.61 33.11
CA GLU A 442 -19.07 30.81 33.51
C GLU A 442 -19.09 29.47 32.82
N ILE A 443 -19.55 28.44 33.53
CA ILE A 443 -19.53 27.07 33.05
C ILE A 443 -20.89 26.72 32.43
N TRP A 444 -20.85 26.23 31.20
CA TRP A 444 -22.00 25.77 30.46
C TRP A 444 -21.93 24.24 30.27
N ALA A 445 -23.05 23.57 30.52
CA ALA A 445 -23.17 22.12 30.37
C ALA A 445 -24.30 21.74 29.43
N GLY A 446 -23.99 21.01 28.39
CA GLY A 446 -24.92 20.38 27.45
C GLY A 446 -25.29 18.98 27.95
N THR A 447 -26.57 18.79 28.27
CA THR A 447 -27.04 17.57 28.91
C THR A 447 -28.16 16.86 28.12
N SER A 448 -28.56 15.67 28.60
CA SER A 448 -29.74 14.97 28.10
C SER A 448 -31.07 15.65 28.49
N GLU A 449 -31.03 16.59 29.44
CA GLU A 449 -32.21 17.30 29.96
C GLU A 449 -32.30 18.76 29.50
N GLY A 450 -31.27 19.26 28.80
CA GLY A 450 -31.20 20.64 28.33
C GLY A 450 -29.80 21.26 28.46
N LEU A 451 -29.78 22.59 28.41
CA LEU A 451 -28.62 23.44 28.60
C LEU A 451 -28.61 24.03 30.00
N VAL A 452 -27.47 23.98 30.67
CA VAL A 452 -27.31 24.53 32.04
C VAL A 452 -26.12 25.49 32.04
N ARG A 453 -26.27 26.70 32.62
CA ARG A 453 -25.23 27.68 32.88
C ARG A 453 -25.03 27.82 34.40
N PHE A 454 -23.82 27.71 34.87
CA PHE A 454 -23.43 27.90 36.26
C PHE A 454 -22.74 29.23 36.45
N HIS A 455 -23.26 30.05 37.34
CA HIS A 455 -22.67 31.32 37.72
C HIS A 455 -21.66 31.15 38.87
N GLU A 456 -20.78 32.13 39.04
CA GLU A 456 -19.77 32.10 40.11
C GLU A 456 -20.35 32.09 41.52
N ASP A 457 -21.57 32.67 41.70
CA ASP A 457 -22.29 32.70 42.97
C ASP A 457 -22.99 31.37 43.32
N GLY A 458 -22.86 30.36 42.45
CA GLY A 458 -23.49 29.05 42.60
C GLY A 458 -24.94 28.95 42.13
N HIS A 459 -25.51 30.00 41.52
CA HIS A 459 -26.77 29.93 40.83
C HIS A 459 -26.62 29.23 39.48
N ALA A 460 -27.69 28.58 39.01
CA ALA A 460 -27.72 27.93 37.73
C ALA A 460 -29.00 28.28 36.93
N ASP A 461 -28.79 28.69 35.67
CA ASP A 461 -29.85 28.83 34.71
C ASP A 461 -30.07 27.51 33.95
N VAL A 462 -31.32 27.14 33.71
CA VAL A 462 -31.65 25.89 33.02
C VAL A 462 -32.60 26.17 31.87
N TRP A 463 -32.17 25.88 30.65
CA TRP A 463 -32.96 25.96 29.45
C TRP A 463 -33.32 24.57 28.93
N THR A 464 -34.58 24.36 28.64
CA THR A 464 -35.10 23.15 28.03
C THR A 464 -35.92 23.53 26.79
N SER A 465 -36.25 22.56 25.96
CA SER A 465 -37.15 22.78 24.81
C SER A 465 -38.58 23.22 25.22
N ARG A 466 -38.91 23.15 26.52
CA ARG A 466 -40.22 23.57 27.04
C ARG A 466 -40.25 25.01 27.53
N ASN A 467 -39.13 25.54 28.05
CA ASN A 467 -39.05 26.88 28.65
C ASN A 467 -38.24 27.87 27.83
N SER A 468 -37.68 27.43 26.67
CA SER A 468 -36.83 28.25 25.83
C SER A 468 -36.99 27.93 24.34
N ARG A 469 -36.27 28.65 23.46
CA ARG A 469 -36.17 28.34 22.02
C ARG A 469 -35.15 27.25 21.68
N LEU A 470 -34.77 26.40 22.64
CA LEU A 470 -33.87 25.28 22.40
C LEU A 470 -34.54 24.25 21.45
N PRO A 471 -33.96 23.88 20.31
CA PRO A 471 -34.64 23.04 19.31
C PRO A 471 -34.98 21.64 19.78
N ALA A 472 -34.21 21.08 20.74
CA ALA A 472 -34.44 19.77 21.36
C ALA A 472 -33.87 19.67 22.77
N GLY A 473 -34.21 18.60 23.51
CA GLY A 473 -33.75 18.40 24.89
C GLY A 473 -32.30 18.01 25.03
N ASN A 474 -31.77 17.20 24.09
CA ASN A 474 -30.37 16.77 24.13
C ASN A 474 -29.48 17.82 23.53
N VAL A 475 -28.52 18.38 24.30
CA VAL A 475 -27.51 19.36 23.85
C VAL A 475 -26.17 18.62 23.74
N TYR A 476 -25.72 18.43 22.52
CA TYR A 476 -24.51 17.62 22.22
C TYR A 476 -23.23 18.43 22.17
N GLU A 477 -23.29 19.70 21.68
CA GLU A 477 -22.12 20.55 21.52
C GLU A 477 -22.45 21.97 21.95
N ILE A 478 -21.50 22.61 22.62
CA ILE A 478 -21.51 24.02 23.00
C ILE A 478 -20.19 24.61 22.57
N PHE A 479 -20.23 25.61 21.71
CA PHE A 479 -19.03 26.29 21.24
C PHE A 479 -19.20 27.80 21.34
N PHE A 480 -18.21 28.49 21.95
CA PHE A 480 -18.16 29.94 21.97
C PHE A 480 -17.17 30.44 20.92
N ASP A 481 -17.64 31.25 19.96
CA ASP A 481 -16.78 31.81 18.93
C ASP A 481 -16.01 33.04 19.44
N SER A 482 -15.01 33.50 18.66
CA SER A 482 -14.19 34.65 19.02
C SER A 482 -14.96 35.99 19.09
N ALA A 483 -16.21 36.00 18.67
CA ALA A 483 -17.13 37.15 18.84
C ALA A 483 -17.97 37.04 20.14
N GLY A 484 -17.74 36.02 20.97
CA GLY A 484 -18.45 35.78 22.23
C GLY A 484 -19.85 35.20 22.08
N ARG A 485 -20.22 34.68 20.90
CA ARG A 485 -21.53 34.04 20.66
C ARG A 485 -21.44 32.57 20.99
N GLY A 486 -22.45 32.06 21.70
CA GLY A 486 -22.57 30.64 22.02
C GLY A 486 -23.38 29.87 20.97
N TRP A 487 -22.77 28.88 20.34
CA TRP A 487 -23.41 27.95 19.39
C TRP A 487 -23.86 26.72 20.17
N ILE A 488 -25.18 26.51 20.27
CA ILE A 488 -25.77 25.44 21.06
C ILE A 488 -26.38 24.41 20.10
N CYS A 489 -25.75 23.23 20.02
CA CYS A 489 -26.11 22.19 19.06
C CYS A 489 -26.93 21.09 19.73
N THR A 490 -28.11 20.82 19.17
CA THR A 490 -29.03 19.77 19.64
C THR A 490 -29.18 18.67 18.59
N GLU A 491 -29.98 17.64 18.92
CA GLU A 491 -30.32 16.58 17.96
C GLU A 491 -31.17 17.08 16.78
N ASN A 492 -31.93 18.18 16.95
CA ASN A 492 -32.84 18.73 15.94
C ASN A 492 -32.41 20.10 15.41
N GLY A 493 -31.13 20.45 15.51
CA GLY A 493 -30.59 21.70 15.02
C GLY A 493 -29.90 22.55 16.07
N MET A 494 -29.63 23.81 15.75
CA MET A 494 -28.82 24.74 16.55
C MET A 494 -29.65 25.92 17.04
N ALA A 495 -29.23 26.46 18.18
CA ALA A 495 -29.63 27.80 18.65
C ALA A 495 -28.36 28.64 18.86
N LEU A 496 -28.44 29.95 18.72
CA LEU A 496 -27.38 30.88 18.98
C LEU A 496 -27.65 31.65 20.28
N TRP A 497 -26.69 31.62 21.23
CA TRP A 497 -26.72 32.47 22.40
C TRP A 497 -26.11 33.84 22.08
N ASN A 498 -26.81 34.90 22.24
CA ASN A 498 -26.39 36.26 21.91
C ASN A 498 -25.96 37.10 23.12
N GLY A 499 -25.81 36.50 24.30
CA GLY A 499 -25.52 37.17 25.56
C GLY A 499 -26.74 37.32 26.46
N GLU A 500 -27.99 37.29 25.93
CA GLU A 500 -29.21 37.45 26.70
C GLU A 500 -30.19 36.28 26.53
N SER A 501 -30.28 35.72 25.32
CA SER A 501 -31.28 34.71 24.99
C SER A 501 -30.80 33.75 23.90
N LEU A 502 -31.48 32.58 23.84
CA LEU A 502 -31.31 31.64 22.74
C LEU A 502 -32.17 32.06 21.55
N ASP A 503 -31.57 32.11 20.37
CA ASP A 503 -32.25 32.51 19.14
C ASP A 503 -32.06 31.43 18.05
N THR A 504 -33.10 31.06 17.36
CA THR A 504 -33.11 30.11 16.24
C THR A 504 -33.44 30.78 14.89
N GLU A 505 -33.77 32.07 14.91
CA GLU A 505 -34.22 32.81 13.73
C GLU A 505 -33.10 33.64 13.09
N MET A 506 -31.95 33.80 13.76
CA MET A 506 -30.79 34.54 13.28
C MET A 506 -30.05 33.87 12.10
N PHE A 507 -30.35 32.62 11.83
CA PHE A 507 -29.66 31.87 10.78
C PHE A 507 -30.18 32.23 9.38
N PRO A 508 -29.31 32.36 8.36
CA PRO A 508 -29.74 32.47 6.98
C PRO A 508 -30.63 31.28 6.57
N LYS A 509 -31.56 31.52 5.64
CA LYS A 509 -32.61 30.53 5.28
C LYS A 509 -32.04 29.18 4.83
N ASP A 510 -30.91 29.21 4.11
CA ASP A 510 -30.28 28.01 3.55
C ASP A 510 -29.05 27.54 4.38
N PHE A 511 -28.91 28.06 5.62
CA PHE A 511 -27.84 27.66 6.51
C PHE A 511 -28.11 26.28 7.15
N ILE A 512 -27.04 25.55 7.50
CA ILE A 512 -27.08 24.19 8.04
C ILE A 512 -27.74 24.04 9.42
N HIS A 513 -28.28 25.12 10.01
CA HIS A 513 -28.76 25.18 11.41
C HIS A 513 -29.84 24.15 11.80
N LYS A 514 -30.52 23.51 10.84
CA LYS A 514 -31.52 22.45 11.10
C LYS A 514 -30.97 21.04 11.20
N GLN A 515 -29.67 20.90 10.98
CA GLN A 515 -29.01 19.61 11.08
C GLN A 515 -28.41 19.40 12.46
N LYS A 516 -28.26 18.14 12.87
CA LYS A 516 -27.47 17.77 14.04
C LYS A 516 -26.00 18.00 13.76
N ILE A 517 -25.36 18.89 14.53
CA ILE A 517 -23.92 19.19 14.45
C ILE A 517 -23.22 18.46 15.60
N ARG A 518 -22.09 17.82 15.28
CA ARG A 518 -21.29 17.04 16.22
C ARG A 518 -20.11 17.81 16.80
N ASP A 519 -19.56 18.73 15.99
CA ASP A 519 -18.36 19.49 16.34
C ASP A 519 -18.40 20.83 15.61
N ILE A 520 -17.88 21.89 16.24
CA ILE A 520 -17.68 23.21 15.67
C ILE A 520 -16.25 23.64 15.96
N TYR A 521 -15.57 24.08 14.94
CA TYR A 521 -14.20 24.57 15.04
C TYR A 521 -14.06 25.97 14.40
N GLU A 522 -13.39 26.90 15.08
CA GLU A 522 -12.97 28.18 14.52
C GLU A 522 -11.47 28.17 14.25
N ASP A 523 -11.08 28.48 13.04
CA ASP A 523 -9.65 28.53 12.66
C ASP A 523 -9.00 29.90 12.96
N SER A 524 -7.68 29.97 12.83
CA SER A 524 -6.91 31.19 13.07
C SER A 524 -7.25 32.35 12.11
N SER A 525 -8.07 32.13 11.09
CA SER A 525 -8.58 33.13 10.16
C SER A 525 -10.03 33.50 10.44
N HIS A 526 -10.58 33.08 11.60
CA HIS A 526 -11.95 33.27 12.02
C HIS A 526 -13.00 32.67 11.06
N GLN A 527 -12.65 31.56 10.43
CA GLN A 527 -13.61 30.74 9.69
C GLN A 527 -14.16 29.65 10.61
N LEU A 528 -15.48 29.49 10.64
CA LEU A 528 -16.18 28.46 11.36
C LEU A 528 -16.35 27.21 10.48
N TYR A 529 -16.11 26.03 11.04
CA TYR A 529 -16.33 24.75 10.41
C TYR A 529 -17.33 23.95 11.24
N PHE A 530 -18.43 23.54 10.63
CA PHE A 530 -19.50 22.76 11.25
C PHE A 530 -19.42 21.34 10.74
N VAL A 531 -19.36 20.38 11.65
CA VAL A 531 -19.30 18.95 11.37
C VAL A 531 -20.69 18.36 11.61
N PRO A 532 -21.47 18.08 10.55
CA PRO A 532 -22.80 17.49 10.70
C PRO A 532 -22.72 16.00 11.04
N ASP A 533 -23.81 15.44 11.56
CA ASP A 533 -23.95 14.00 11.84
C ASP A 533 -23.79 13.15 10.56
N ARG A 534 -24.18 13.71 9.43
CA ARG A 534 -24.03 13.12 8.08
C ARG A 534 -23.81 14.21 7.04
N GLY A 535 -23.01 13.90 6.03
CA GLY A 535 -22.72 14.80 4.92
C GLY A 535 -21.42 15.55 5.06
N SER A 536 -21.19 16.52 4.17
CA SER A 536 -19.94 17.27 4.09
C SER A 536 -19.79 18.27 5.24
N VAL A 537 -18.56 18.55 5.65
CA VAL A 537 -18.23 19.65 6.56
C VAL A 537 -18.69 20.97 5.92
N TYR A 538 -19.25 21.86 6.72
CA TYR A 538 -19.78 23.13 6.26
C TYR A 538 -18.94 24.27 6.79
N ARG A 539 -18.54 25.19 5.93
CA ARG A 539 -17.73 26.35 6.30
C ARG A 539 -18.58 27.62 6.32
N SER A 540 -18.30 28.52 7.24
CA SER A 540 -18.92 29.87 7.30
C SER A 540 -17.94 30.92 7.81
N ASP A 541 -18.08 32.17 7.37
CA ASP A 541 -17.49 33.29 8.10
C ASP A 541 -18.29 33.57 9.40
N LEU A 542 -17.69 34.37 10.30
CA LEU A 542 -18.37 34.73 11.56
C LEU A 542 -19.71 35.45 11.35
N GLN A 543 -19.89 36.17 10.27
CA GLN A 543 -21.12 36.93 9.96
C GLN A 543 -22.17 36.06 9.26
N MET A 544 -21.90 34.80 8.95
CA MET A 544 -22.73 33.92 8.14
C MET A 544 -23.10 34.53 6.77
N SER A 545 -22.19 35.34 6.21
CA SER A 545 -22.39 35.99 4.93
C SER A 545 -21.87 35.17 3.74
N LYS A 546 -20.83 34.35 4.01
CA LYS A 546 -20.23 33.43 3.05
C LYS A 546 -20.17 32.06 3.69
N TYR A 547 -21.00 31.15 3.22
CA TYR A 547 -21.10 29.78 3.78
C TYR A 547 -21.39 28.76 2.71
N GLY A 548 -21.03 27.49 2.97
CA GLY A 548 -21.28 26.37 2.07
C GLY A 548 -20.54 25.10 2.45
N PRO A 549 -20.86 23.99 1.80
CA PRO A 549 -20.13 22.74 2.02
C PRO A 549 -18.68 22.84 1.56
N VAL A 550 -17.80 22.10 2.21
CA VAL A 550 -16.40 21.92 1.81
C VAL A 550 -16.28 20.56 1.16
N GLU A 551 -15.83 20.53 -0.09
CA GLU A 551 -15.62 19.28 -0.83
C GLU A 551 -14.20 18.77 -0.60
N PHE A 552 -14.07 17.54 -0.08
CA PHE A 552 -12.80 16.88 0.22
C PHE A 552 -12.49 15.75 -0.78
N GLY A 553 -12.70 15.98 -2.08
CA GLY A 553 -12.42 14.99 -3.11
C GLY A 553 -13.46 13.88 -3.25
N ALA A 554 -13.15 12.85 -4.03
CA ALA A 554 -14.08 11.95 -4.69
C ALA A 554 -14.90 10.97 -3.81
N ASP A 555 -14.74 10.94 -2.51
CA ASP A 555 -15.47 9.99 -1.65
C ASP A 555 -16.64 10.66 -0.94
N GLU A 556 -17.81 10.64 -1.57
CA GLU A 556 -19.09 11.19 -1.04
C GLU A 556 -19.60 10.52 0.25
N ASN A 557 -18.92 9.45 0.74
CA ASN A 557 -19.37 8.62 1.86
C ASN A 557 -18.40 8.63 3.05
N VAL A 558 -17.76 9.75 3.35
CA VAL A 558 -16.90 9.90 4.53
C VAL A 558 -17.61 10.69 5.60
N ASN A 559 -17.71 10.14 6.82
CA ASN A 559 -18.26 10.86 7.95
C ASN A 559 -17.15 11.51 8.76
N THR A 560 -17.09 12.83 8.80
CA THR A 560 -16.14 13.59 9.63
C THR A 560 -16.60 13.56 11.09
N MET A 561 -15.63 13.44 12.01
CA MET A 561 -15.86 13.42 13.45
C MET A 561 -15.46 14.73 14.12
N PHE A 562 -14.36 15.35 13.65
CA PHE A 562 -13.81 16.60 14.16
C PHE A 562 -12.99 17.33 13.09
N VAL A 563 -12.72 18.61 13.32
CA VAL A 563 -11.82 19.45 12.55
C VAL A 563 -10.86 20.16 13.51
N ILE A 564 -9.57 20.28 13.14
CA ILE A 564 -8.57 21.07 13.87
C ILE A 564 -7.54 21.66 12.91
N GLU A 565 -7.00 22.84 13.23
CA GLU A 565 -5.93 23.49 12.49
C GLU A 565 -4.55 23.15 13.08
N ASP A 566 -3.57 22.82 12.23
CA ASP A 566 -2.18 22.65 12.65
C ASP A 566 -1.43 23.99 12.72
N ARG A 567 -0.16 23.96 13.18
CA ARG A 567 0.69 25.15 13.30
C ARG A 567 1.07 25.82 11.95
N ASP A 568 0.92 25.06 10.84
CA ASP A 568 1.17 25.54 9.49
C ASP A 568 -0.13 26.01 8.80
N ARG A 569 -1.21 26.12 9.56
CA ARG A 569 -2.55 26.56 9.12
C ARG A 569 -3.25 25.61 8.16
N TRP A 570 -2.88 24.32 8.15
CA TRP A 570 -3.62 23.30 7.47
C TRP A 570 -4.71 22.72 8.38
N LEU A 571 -5.81 22.34 7.78
CA LEU A 571 -6.89 21.66 8.51
C LEU A 571 -6.67 20.15 8.51
N TRP A 572 -6.95 19.54 9.65
CA TRP A 572 -6.98 18.12 9.83
C TRP A 572 -8.39 17.69 10.20
N LEU A 573 -8.91 16.69 9.49
CA LEU A 573 -10.24 16.14 9.69
C LEU A 573 -10.12 14.67 10.08
N GLY A 574 -10.56 14.34 11.27
CA GLY A 574 -10.71 12.94 11.70
C GLY A 574 -12.00 12.36 11.13
N THR A 575 -11.94 11.18 10.51
CA THR A 575 -13.07 10.57 9.83
C THR A 575 -13.28 9.11 10.26
N ASP A 576 -14.33 8.49 9.78
CA ASP A 576 -14.56 7.04 9.92
C ASP A 576 -13.71 6.18 8.96
N LYS A 577 -12.94 6.82 8.06
CA LYS A 577 -12.06 6.16 7.07
C LYS A 577 -10.62 6.65 7.11
N GLY A 578 -10.19 7.29 8.17
CA GLY A 578 -8.83 7.81 8.33
C GLY A 578 -8.80 9.30 8.66
N LEU A 579 -7.65 9.91 8.43
CA LEU A 579 -7.39 11.31 8.73
C LEU A 579 -7.14 12.06 7.41
N ILE A 580 -7.75 13.21 7.24
CA ILE A 580 -7.57 14.05 6.04
C ILE A 580 -6.87 15.33 6.43
N ARG A 581 -5.80 15.69 5.72
CA ARG A 581 -5.14 16.99 5.80
C ARG A 581 -5.50 17.83 4.59
N TYR A 582 -5.92 19.09 4.79
CA TYR A 582 -6.46 19.98 3.76
C TYR A 582 -5.83 21.38 3.79
N ASP A 583 -5.32 21.87 2.66
CA ASP A 583 -4.66 23.19 2.53
C ASP A 583 -5.60 24.38 2.30
N ARG A 584 -6.93 24.13 2.33
CA ARG A 584 -8.01 25.10 2.06
C ARG A 584 -8.09 25.60 0.62
N LYS A 585 -7.28 25.08 -0.31
CA LYS A 585 -7.31 25.51 -1.71
C LYS A 585 -7.89 24.46 -2.63
N GLU A 586 -7.40 23.25 -2.62
CA GLU A 586 -7.89 22.10 -3.40
C GLU A 586 -7.04 20.86 -3.15
N ASN A 587 -5.93 20.99 -2.38
CA ASN A 587 -5.07 19.86 -2.07
C ASN A 587 -5.47 19.25 -0.74
N PHE A 588 -5.73 17.97 -0.75
CA PHE A 588 -5.98 17.19 0.45
C PHE A 588 -5.19 15.88 0.38
N HIS A 589 -4.75 15.43 1.53
CA HIS A 589 -4.02 14.19 1.69
C HIS A 589 -4.72 13.30 2.70
N HIS A 590 -4.97 12.04 2.31
CA HIS A 590 -5.60 11.03 3.16
C HIS A 590 -4.52 10.21 3.86
N PHE A 591 -4.58 10.16 5.20
CA PHE A 591 -3.74 9.32 6.04
C PHE A 591 -4.54 8.12 6.53
N ASN A 592 -3.89 6.98 6.51
CA ASN A 592 -4.49 5.69 6.85
C ASN A 592 -3.44 4.73 7.44
N ASN A 593 -3.70 3.44 7.47
CA ASN A 593 -2.78 2.45 8.06
C ASN A 593 -1.37 2.47 7.43
N ALA A 594 -1.24 2.88 6.18
CA ALA A 594 0.06 2.98 5.52
C ALA A 594 0.93 4.12 6.03
N ASP A 595 0.29 5.17 6.47
CA ASP A 595 0.96 6.33 7.05
C ASP A 595 1.26 6.12 8.54
N GLY A 596 1.09 4.90 9.05
CA GLY A 596 1.29 4.53 10.45
C GLY A 596 0.08 4.77 11.35
N LEU A 597 -1.09 5.04 10.78
CA LEU A 597 -2.33 5.18 11.52
C LEU A 597 -2.93 3.79 11.82
N PRO A 598 -2.90 3.29 13.07
CA PRO A 598 -3.18 1.87 13.36
C PRO A 598 -4.65 1.47 13.19
N ASN A 599 -5.56 2.45 13.21
CA ASN A 599 -6.98 2.27 12.93
C ASN A 599 -7.52 3.53 12.26
N GLN A 600 -8.41 3.36 11.30
CA GLN A 600 -8.95 4.46 10.52
C GLN A 600 -10.16 5.14 11.17
N VAL A 601 -10.75 4.56 12.22
CA VAL A 601 -11.99 5.05 12.82
C VAL A 601 -11.69 6.00 13.97
N PHE A 602 -11.83 7.31 13.73
CA PHE A 602 -11.76 8.32 14.78
C PHE A 602 -13.05 8.39 15.60
N THR A 603 -12.91 8.87 16.84
CA THR A 603 -14.04 9.07 17.76
C THR A 603 -14.49 10.54 17.76
N LEU A 604 -15.58 10.85 18.46
CA LEU A 604 -16.03 12.22 18.70
C LEU A 604 -15.17 12.94 19.78
N CYS A 605 -13.92 12.56 19.94
CA CYS A 605 -12.99 13.21 20.85
C CYS A 605 -12.54 14.54 20.24
N ALA A 606 -12.81 15.65 20.90
CA ALA A 606 -12.24 16.94 20.49
C ALA A 606 -10.70 16.83 20.47
N PRO A 607 -10.06 17.07 19.32
CA PRO A 607 -8.62 17.00 19.21
C PRO A 607 -7.95 18.16 19.93
N ILE A 608 -6.71 17.94 20.40
CA ILE A 608 -5.97 18.98 21.14
C ILE A 608 -4.61 19.14 20.48
N ARG A 609 -4.12 20.39 20.47
CA ARG A 609 -2.74 20.72 20.12
C ARG A 609 -1.94 20.98 21.38
N ASP A 610 -0.83 20.26 21.58
CA ASP A 610 0.06 20.48 22.72
C ASP A 610 0.98 21.69 22.52
N ALA A 611 1.75 22.04 23.55
CA ALA A 611 2.67 23.16 23.52
C ALA A 611 3.82 23.01 22.50
N ALA A 612 4.15 21.77 22.10
CA ALA A 612 5.13 21.47 21.06
C ALA A 612 4.54 21.59 19.64
N GLY A 613 3.22 21.70 19.53
CA GLY A 613 2.46 21.78 18.29
C GLY A 613 2.05 20.42 17.70
N ASN A 614 2.25 19.33 18.46
CA ASN A 614 1.74 18.00 18.09
C ASN A 614 0.22 17.97 18.23
N LEU A 615 -0.44 17.18 17.37
CA LEU A 615 -1.88 16.98 17.45
C LEU A 615 -2.18 15.65 18.17
N TRP A 616 -3.10 15.72 19.12
CA TRP A 616 -3.56 14.59 19.89
C TRP A 616 -5.03 14.33 19.59
N MET A 617 -5.37 13.09 19.25
CA MET A 617 -6.68 12.71 18.71
C MET A 617 -7.15 11.38 19.32
N GLY A 618 -8.42 11.27 19.59
CA GLY A 618 -9.05 10.02 20.04
C GLY A 618 -9.45 9.13 18.87
N ASN A 619 -9.12 7.86 18.98
CA ASN A 619 -9.51 6.86 17.98
C ASN A 619 -10.06 5.60 18.68
N SER A 620 -10.65 4.68 17.92
CA SER A 620 -11.27 3.46 18.47
C SER A 620 -10.24 2.48 19.07
N SER A 621 -8.95 2.63 18.74
CA SER A 621 -7.87 1.78 19.25
C SER A 621 -7.05 2.42 20.37
N GLY A 622 -7.25 3.72 20.67
CA GLY A 622 -6.48 4.43 21.70
C GLY A 622 -6.34 5.93 21.43
N LEU A 623 -5.32 6.52 22.03
CA LEU A 623 -4.94 7.91 21.85
C LEU A 623 -3.85 7.99 20.78
N ILE A 624 -4.06 8.83 19.79
CA ILE A 624 -3.12 9.07 18.69
C ILE A 624 -2.45 10.42 18.85
N GLU A 625 -1.12 10.43 18.81
CA GLU A 625 -0.30 11.63 18.69
C GLU A 625 0.25 11.72 17.27
N LEU A 626 0.06 12.85 16.61
CA LEU A 626 0.81 13.22 15.41
C LEU A 626 2.04 14.02 15.83
N ASP A 627 3.23 13.40 15.74
CA ASP A 627 4.52 14.09 15.96
C ASP A 627 4.83 14.99 14.75
N PHE A 628 4.58 16.28 14.93
CA PHE A 628 4.70 17.25 13.85
C PHE A 628 6.14 17.48 13.39
N ASN A 629 7.12 17.26 14.23
CA ASN A 629 8.53 17.41 13.87
C ASN A 629 8.99 16.23 13.00
N ARG A 630 8.58 15.00 13.34
CA ARG A 630 8.78 13.83 12.49
C ARG A 630 8.06 14.00 11.15
N PHE A 631 6.81 14.43 11.19
CA PHE A 631 6.01 14.68 10.00
C PHE A 631 6.71 15.62 9.02
N LYS A 632 7.22 16.77 9.48
CA LYS A 632 7.97 17.72 8.64
C LYS A 632 9.26 17.13 8.08
N LYS A 633 10.03 16.41 8.88
CA LYS A 633 11.31 15.83 8.45
C LYS A 633 11.13 14.79 7.34
N THR A 634 10.08 13.99 7.42
CA THR A 634 9.86 12.87 6.49
C THR A 634 9.13 13.31 5.21
N SER A 635 8.31 14.35 5.25
CA SER A 635 7.64 14.87 4.05
C SER A 635 8.60 15.50 3.03
N ILE A 636 9.82 15.84 3.44
CA ILE A 636 10.86 16.42 2.57
C ILE A 636 11.65 15.33 1.83
N ASP A 637 11.75 14.11 2.37
CA ASP A 637 12.65 13.04 1.85
C ASP A 637 12.00 12.06 0.83
N ASN A 638 10.71 12.19 0.49
CA ASN A 638 9.96 11.17 -0.25
C ASN A 638 9.77 11.43 -1.75
N HIS A 639 10.63 12.23 -2.39
CA HIS A 639 10.49 12.53 -3.83
C HIS A 639 11.34 11.59 -4.70
N ARG A 640 11.12 10.27 -4.63
CA ARG A 640 11.75 9.34 -5.59
C ARG A 640 10.94 9.29 -6.87
N PRO A 641 11.60 9.32 -8.05
CA PRO A 641 10.91 9.10 -9.32
C PRO A 641 10.38 7.66 -9.41
N VAL A 642 9.27 7.47 -10.08
CA VAL A 642 8.75 6.15 -10.41
C VAL A 642 9.72 5.43 -11.33
N THR A 643 10.07 4.19 -10.99
CA THR A 643 10.96 3.34 -11.80
C THR A 643 10.15 2.24 -12.49
N ILE A 644 10.43 2.00 -13.77
CA ILE A 644 9.85 0.87 -14.50
C ILE A 644 10.60 -0.40 -14.08
N THR A 645 9.89 -1.33 -13.44
CA THR A 645 10.46 -2.57 -12.90
C THR A 645 10.31 -3.76 -13.84
N ASP A 646 9.27 -3.77 -14.68
CA ASP A 646 9.09 -4.73 -15.78
C ASP A 646 8.22 -4.15 -16.89
N LEU A 647 8.43 -4.63 -18.11
CA LEU A 647 7.63 -4.35 -19.28
C LEU A 647 7.24 -5.67 -19.92
N LYS A 648 5.93 -5.94 -20.05
CA LYS A 648 5.45 -7.18 -20.68
C LYS A 648 4.63 -6.89 -21.91
N SER A 649 4.83 -7.70 -22.94
CA SER A 649 3.97 -7.77 -24.10
C SER A 649 3.61 -9.23 -24.37
N ARG A 650 2.33 -9.54 -24.59
CA ARG A 650 1.82 -10.90 -24.75
C ARG A 650 2.23 -11.82 -23.60
N GLY A 651 2.23 -11.28 -22.37
CA GLY A 651 2.60 -12.02 -21.17
C GLY A 651 4.10 -12.32 -21.02
N LYS A 652 4.97 -11.86 -21.93
CA LYS A 652 6.43 -12.05 -21.86
C LYS A 652 7.13 -10.75 -21.49
N SER A 653 8.08 -10.80 -20.57
CA SER A 653 8.92 -9.65 -20.23
C SER A 653 9.79 -9.25 -21.43
N ILE A 654 9.77 -7.95 -21.72
CA ILE A 654 10.55 -7.29 -22.78
C ILE A 654 11.42 -6.17 -22.22
N ILE A 655 11.58 -6.12 -20.88
CA ILE A 655 12.35 -5.07 -20.18
C ILE A 655 13.79 -4.97 -20.71
N SER A 656 14.40 -6.08 -21.13
CA SER A 656 15.75 -6.12 -21.72
C SER A 656 15.89 -5.34 -23.04
N ARG A 657 14.78 -4.97 -23.68
CA ARG A 657 14.76 -4.13 -24.88
C ARG A 657 14.68 -2.63 -24.58
N MET A 658 14.41 -2.28 -23.31
CA MET A 658 14.37 -0.90 -22.88
C MET A 658 15.80 -0.31 -22.98
N ARG A 659 15.89 0.89 -23.54
CA ARG A 659 17.15 1.65 -23.65
C ARG A 659 17.04 2.89 -22.78
N ASP A 660 18.12 3.19 -22.11
CA ASP A 660 18.27 4.42 -21.33
C ASP A 660 19.41 5.22 -21.98
N ASP A 661 19.04 6.25 -22.71
CA ASP A 661 19.96 7.17 -23.36
C ASP A 661 19.92 8.52 -22.63
N ASN A 662 20.73 8.70 -21.59
CA ASN A 662 20.81 9.92 -20.78
C ASN A 662 19.45 10.37 -20.23
N ASP A 663 18.86 9.57 -19.35
CA ASP A 663 17.54 9.78 -18.74
C ASP A 663 16.34 9.74 -19.71
N ASN A 664 16.56 9.34 -20.96
CA ASN A 664 15.50 9.14 -21.93
C ASN A 664 15.21 7.65 -22.14
N LEU A 665 14.28 7.13 -21.35
CA LEU A 665 13.82 5.74 -21.48
C LEU A 665 13.09 5.54 -22.81
N SER A 666 13.43 4.50 -23.55
CA SER A 666 12.76 4.17 -24.81
C SER A 666 12.59 2.68 -25.03
N ILE A 667 11.48 2.29 -25.67
CA ILE A 667 11.21 0.92 -26.08
C ILE A 667 10.65 0.87 -27.49
N SER A 668 11.06 -0.16 -28.25
CA SER A 668 10.55 -0.44 -29.58
C SER A 668 9.68 -1.68 -29.57
N LEU A 669 8.43 -1.54 -30.02
CA LEU A 669 7.46 -2.60 -30.19
C LEU A 669 7.37 -3.00 -31.68
N THR A 670 7.25 -4.28 -31.94
CA THR A 670 6.95 -4.79 -33.28
C THR A 670 5.47 -4.59 -33.61
N GLY A 671 5.12 -4.55 -34.88
CA GLY A 671 3.74 -4.38 -35.29
C GLY A 671 2.78 -5.48 -34.78
N LYS A 672 3.30 -6.63 -34.33
CA LYS A 672 2.50 -7.72 -33.74
C LYS A 672 2.28 -7.59 -32.24
N GLU A 673 2.98 -6.69 -31.56
CA GLU A 673 2.86 -6.46 -30.11
C GLU A 673 1.81 -5.37 -29.86
N ASP A 674 0.56 -5.80 -29.65
CA ASP A 674 -0.59 -4.89 -29.56
C ASP A 674 -0.90 -4.47 -28.13
N ASP A 675 -0.27 -5.11 -27.13
CA ASP A 675 -0.39 -4.84 -25.71
C ASP A 675 0.96 -4.48 -25.09
N LEU A 676 0.96 -3.54 -24.17
CA LEU A 676 2.11 -3.21 -23.32
C LEU A 676 1.62 -3.07 -21.88
N VAL A 677 2.15 -3.90 -21.00
CA VAL A 677 1.89 -3.88 -19.56
C VAL A 677 3.13 -3.39 -18.85
N ILE A 678 3.01 -2.31 -18.08
CA ILE A 678 4.12 -1.59 -17.45
C ILE A 678 4.01 -1.73 -15.94
N TYR A 679 4.98 -2.36 -15.32
CA TYR A 679 5.10 -2.49 -13.88
C TYR A 679 5.98 -1.39 -13.32
N LEU A 680 5.57 -0.80 -12.21
CA LEU A 680 6.19 0.38 -11.63
C LEU A 680 6.49 0.19 -10.15
N SER A 681 7.54 0.86 -9.66
CA SER A 681 7.84 0.98 -8.23
C SER A 681 8.54 2.31 -7.94
N ASP A 682 8.33 2.85 -6.75
CA ASP A 682 9.13 3.93 -6.17
C ASP A 682 10.12 3.39 -5.11
N PHE A 683 10.17 2.07 -4.92
CA PHE A 683 10.95 1.38 -3.89
C PHE A 683 10.74 1.92 -2.47
N SER A 684 9.57 2.49 -2.21
CA SER A 684 9.21 2.98 -0.88
C SER A 684 8.78 1.86 0.07
N TYR A 685 8.42 0.69 -0.46
CA TYR A 685 7.89 -0.46 0.28
C TYR A 685 6.68 -0.13 1.15
N LYS A 686 5.89 0.84 0.73
CA LYS A 686 4.58 1.14 1.31
C LYS A 686 3.63 -0.02 1.07
N PRO A 687 2.59 -0.20 1.89
CA PRO A 687 1.51 -1.12 1.55
C PRO A 687 0.92 -0.80 0.18
N SER A 688 0.63 -1.84 -0.60
CA SER A 688 0.23 -1.74 -2.01
C SER A 688 -1.02 -0.91 -2.29
N GLU A 689 -1.90 -0.78 -1.31
CA GLU A 689 -3.15 -0.01 -1.39
C GLU A 689 -2.92 1.51 -1.56
N TYR A 690 -1.68 1.97 -1.40
CA TYR A 690 -1.29 3.38 -1.29
C TYR A 690 -0.25 3.84 -2.30
N PHE A 691 0.16 2.94 -3.18
CA PHE A 691 1.00 3.29 -4.32
C PHE A 691 0.10 3.67 -5.49
N VAL A 692 -0.30 4.93 -5.54
CA VAL A 692 -1.12 5.44 -6.64
C VAL A 692 -0.22 6.12 -7.65
N THR A 693 -0.21 5.57 -8.86
CA THR A 693 0.51 6.13 -10.00
C THR A 693 -0.45 6.86 -10.92
N GLU A 694 -0.09 8.07 -11.32
CA GLU A 694 -0.76 8.78 -12.41
C GLU A 694 0.08 8.67 -13.69
N TYR A 695 -0.59 8.43 -14.80
CA TYR A 695 0.06 8.37 -16.10
C TYR A 695 -0.71 9.14 -17.17
N MET A 696 0.02 9.67 -18.15
CA MET A 696 -0.52 10.37 -19.31
C MET A 696 0.19 9.90 -20.56
N LEU A 697 -0.56 9.47 -21.56
CA LEU A 697 -0.03 9.07 -22.86
C LEU A 697 -0.23 10.23 -23.85
N GLU A 698 0.87 10.93 -24.19
CA GLU A 698 0.86 11.97 -25.22
C GLU A 698 0.60 11.34 -26.60
N GLY A 699 -0.28 11.94 -27.36
CA GLY A 699 -0.72 11.40 -28.66
C GLY A 699 -2.07 10.71 -28.63
N THR A 700 -2.72 10.65 -27.45
CA THR A 700 -4.09 10.17 -27.27
C THR A 700 -4.99 11.30 -26.73
N ASP A 701 -5.52 11.18 -25.52
CA ASP A 701 -6.44 12.16 -24.91
C ASP A 701 -5.73 13.28 -24.13
N GLY A 702 -4.43 13.13 -23.83
CA GLY A 702 -3.61 14.12 -23.09
C GLY A 702 -4.05 14.35 -21.64
N LYS A 703 -4.81 13.42 -21.06
CA LYS A 703 -5.29 13.49 -19.66
C LYS A 703 -4.47 12.58 -18.75
N TRP A 704 -4.39 12.97 -17.48
CA TRP A 704 -3.85 12.11 -16.45
C TRP A 704 -4.88 11.04 -16.07
N HIS A 705 -4.46 9.78 -16.15
CA HIS A 705 -5.19 8.61 -15.71
C HIS A 705 -4.57 8.09 -14.43
N ARG A 706 -5.38 7.50 -13.58
CA ARG A 706 -4.94 6.94 -12.30
C ARG A 706 -4.88 5.42 -12.38
N ALA A 707 -3.77 4.83 -11.96
CA ALA A 707 -3.62 3.42 -11.69
C ALA A 707 -3.62 3.21 -10.17
N GLU A 708 -4.58 2.43 -9.66
CA GLU A 708 -4.77 2.22 -8.23
C GLU A 708 -4.00 0.99 -7.74
N GLY A 709 -3.34 1.14 -6.59
CA GLY A 709 -2.63 0.04 -5.95
C GLY A 709 -1.49 -0.51 -6.82
N ASN A 710 -1.32 -1.82 -6.79
CA ASN A 710 -0.29 -2.54 -7.56
C ASN A 710 -0.68 -2.81 -9.02
N GLU A 711 -1.75 -2.22 -9.52
CA GLU A 711 -2.17 -2.46 -10.89
C GLU A 711 -1.13 -1.88 -11.86
N PRO A 712 -0.60 -2.71 -12.77
CA PRO A 712 0.30 -2.22 -13.80
C PRO A 712 -0.47 -1.33 -14.79
N ILE A 713 0.23 -0.40 -15.44
CA ILE A 713 -0.36 0.38 -16.52
C ILE A 713 -0.55 -0.52 -17.74
N HIS A 714 -1.79 -0.61 -18.20
CA HIS A 714 -2.16 -1.39 -19.39
C HIS A 714 -2.41 -0.47 -20.58
N LEU A 715 -1.60 -0.60 -21.62
CA LEU A 715 -1.81 0.05 -22.92
C LEU A 715 -2.19 -1.01 -23.97
N TYR A 716 -3.44 -0.95 -24.45
CA TYR A 716 -3.97 -1.87 -25.43
C TYR A 716 -4.15 -1.20 -26.79
N ASP A 717 -4.04 -1.99 -27.86
CA ASP A 717 -4.34 -1.57 -29.24
C ASP A 717 -3.66 -0.28 -29.69
N LEU A 718 -2.41 -0.05 -29.25
CA LEU A 718 -1.63 1.10 -29.69
C LEU A 718 -1.46 1.07 -31.20
N PRO A 719 -1.91 2.05 -31.99
CA PRO A 719 -1.60 2.16 -33.40
C PRO A 719 -0.08 2.25 -33.66
N SER A 720 0.35 2.00 -34.91
CA SER A 720 1.76 2.25 -35.27
C SER A 720 2.08 3.74 -35.14
N GLY A 721 3.17 4.07 -34.44
CA GLY A 721 3.52 5.46 -34.19
C GLY A 721 4.55 5.63 -33.08
N LYS A 722 4.78 6.88 -32.70
CA LYS A 722 5.63 7.29 -31.58
C LYS A 722 4.74 7.91 -30.51
N TYR A 723 4.87 7.40 -29.27
CA TYR A 723 4.12 7.87 -28.11
C TYR A 723 5.09 8.27 -27.00
N THR A 724 4.67 9.20 -26.15
CA THR A 724 5.39 9.60 -24.95
C THR A 724 4.49 9.33 -23.75
N LEU A 725 4.89 8.37 -22.91
CA LEU A 725 4.21 8.04 -21.66
C LEU A 725 4.90 8.78 -20.53
N LYS A 726 4.16 9.61 -19.82
CA LYS A 726 4.60 10.29 -18.59
C LYS A 726 3.95 9.61 -17.39
N MET A 727 4.75 9.35 -16.36
CA MET A 727 4.32 8.65 -15.14
C MET A 727 4.83 9.40 -13.92
N ARG A 728 4.03 9.46 -12.86
CA ARG A 728 4.39 10.07 -11.58
C ARG A 728 3.65 9.40 -10.42
N VAL A 729 4.15 9.54 -9.21
CA VAL A 729 3.37 9.23 -8.00
C VAL A 729 2.36 10.35 -7.76
N GLN A 730 1.15 10.06 -7.35
CA GLN A 730 0.04 11.01 -7.19
C GLN A 730 0.43 12.27 -6.41
N ASP A 731 1.14 12.15 -5.31
CA ASP A 731 1.53 13.28 -4.44
C ASP A 731 2.84 13.96 -4.86
N ASN A 732 3.45 13.54 -5.98
CA ASN A 732 4.72 14.03 -6.47
C ASN A 732 4.63 14.59 -7.89
N ALA A 733 4.07 15.80 -8.02
CA ALA A 733 3.92 16.46 -9.32
C ALA A 733 5.27 16.89 -9.96
N HIS A 734 6.35 16.93 -9.18
CA HIS A 734 7.64 17.49 -9.63
C HIS A 734 8.59 16.45 -10.26
N THR A 735 8.43 15.16 -9.96
CA THR A 735 9.27 14.09 -10.52
C THR A 735 8.45 13.21 -11.46
N GLN A 736 8.75 13.31 -12.75
CA GLN A 736 8.09 12.51 -13.79
C GLN A 736 9.10 11.57 -14.44
N THR A 737 8.70 10.31 -14.61
CA THR A 737 9.42 9.35 -15.45
C THR A 737 8.79 9.36 -16.84
N VAL A 738 9.61 9.46 -17.86
CA VAL A 738 9.16 9.57 -19.27
C VAL A 738 9.65 8.36 -20.05
N LEU A 739 8.71 7.63 -20.68
CA LEU A 739 9.01 6.50 -21.57
C LEU A 739 8.56 6.81 -23.00
N THR A 740 9.50 6.79 -23.95
CA THR A 740 9.21 6.87 -25.37
C THR A 740 8.90 5.47 -25.93
N ILE A 741 7.69 5.28 -26.47
CA ILE A 741 7.27 4.02 -27.08
C ILE A 741 7.25 4.21 -28.59
N ARG A 742 7.96 3.37 -29.35
CA ARG A 742 7.96 3.36 -30.81
C ARG A 742 7.34 2.06 -31.29
N LYS A 743 6.17 2.09 -31.92
CA LYS A 743 5.52 0.93 -32.50
C LYS A 743 5.65 0.92 -34.01
N SER A 744 6.25 -0.12 -34.57
CA SER A 744 6.39 -0.30 -36.03
C SER A 744 5.05 -0.75 -36.66
N SER A 745 4.86 -0.45 -37.95
CA SER A 745 3.69 -0.93 -38.68
C SER A 745 3.79 -2.44 -38.95
N ASN A 746 2.63 -3.10 -39.06
CA ASN A 746 2.52 -4.52 -39.44
C ASN A 746 2.80 -4.78 -40.94
N ILE A 747 3.10 -3.74 -41.72
CA ILE A 747 3.30 -3.89 -43.16
C ILE A 747 4.65 -4.55 -43.41
N SER A 748 4.59 -5.81 -43.79
CA SER A 748 5.79 -6.54 -44.24
C SER A 748 6.35 -5.90 -45.52
N TRP A 749 7.68 -5.81 -45.62
CA TRP A 749 8.35 -5.42 -46.85
C TRP A 749 7.88 -6.25 -48.08
N ALA A 750 7.52 -7.51 -47.85
CA ALA A 750 6.89 -8.37 -48.87
C ALA A 750 5.55 -7.82 -49.33
N MET A 751 4.69 -7.31 -48.46
CA MET A 751 3.43 -6.65 -48.83
C MET A 751 3.68 -5.35 -49.63
N ILE A 752 4.66 -4.54 -49.22
CA ILE A 752 5.03 -3.34 -49.96
C ILE A 752 5.52 -3.73 -51.35
N PHE A 753 6.34 -4.78 -51.48
CA PHE A 753 6.81 -5.30 -52.77
C PHE A 753 5.68 -5.83 -53.66
N ILE A 754 4.70 -6.53 -53.05
CA ILE A 754 3.50 -7.00 -53.78
C ILE A 754 2.65 -5.82 -54.23
N ILE A 755 2.43 -4.81 -53.43
CA ILE A 755 1.68 -3.59 -53.79
C ILE A 755 2.40 -2.84 -54.91
N VAL A 756 3.70 -2.67 -54.85
CA VAL A 756 4.52 -2.01 -55.89
C VAL A 756 4.51 -2.86 -57.16
N ALA A 757 4.61 -4.19 -57.08
CA ALA A 757 4.52 -5.07 -58.26
C ALA A 757 3.14 -5.05 -58.91
N LEU A 758 2.05 -5.04 -58.09
CA LEU A 758 0.68 -4.93 -58.60
C LEU A 758 0.38 -3.56 -59.22
N THR A 759 0.87 -2.47 -58.60
CA THR A 759 0.71 -1.13 -59.17
C THR A 759 1.57 -0.93 -60.42
N GLY A 760 2.80 -1.47 -60.44
CA GLY A 760 3.66 -1.50 -61.62
C GLY A 760 3.03 -2.32 -62.78
N GLY A 761 2.46 -3.51 -62.44
CA GLY A 761 1.70 -4.33 -63.38
C GLY A 761 0.46 -3.62 -63.94
N LEU A 762 -0.28 -2.93 -63.10
CA LEU A 762 -1.44 -2.11 -63.52
C LEU A 762 -1.01 -0.94 -64.42
N CYS A 763 0.02 -0.23 -64.06
CA CYS A 763 0.57 0.85 -64.92
C CYS A 763 1.08 0.32 -66.25
N TYR A 764 1.69 -0.87 -66.28
CA TYR A 764 2.15 -1.51 -67.50
C TYR A 764 0.97 -1.97 -68.36
N THR A 765 -0.10 -2.55 -67.81
CA THR A 765 -1.31 -2.90 -68.54
C THR A 765 -2.02 -1.67 -69.10
N LEU A 766 -2.13 -0.59 -68.30
CA LEU A 766 -2.68 0.69 -68.77
C LEU A 766 -1.82 1.30 -69.88
N TYR A 767 -0.48 1.18 -69.82
CA TYR A 767 0.44 1.61 -70.87
C TYR A 767 0.22 0.78 -72.15
N ILE A 768 0.04 -0.55 -72.06
CA ILE A 768 -0.24 -1.41 -73.26
C ILE A 768 -1.59 -1.03 -73.86
N LEU A 769 -2.62 -0.82 -73.06
CA LEU A 769 -3.95 -0.37 -73.49
C LEU A 769 -3.90 0.98 -74.13
N TYR A 770 -3.16 1.95 -73.56
CA TYR A 770 -2.93 3.27 -74.14
C TYR A 770 -2.19 3.17 -75.50
N ARG A 771 -1.14 2.34 -75.58
CA ARG A 771 -0.41 2.07 -76.78
C ARG A 771 -1.25 1.38 -77.85
N LYS A 772 -2.15 0.47 -77.49
CA LYS A 772 -3.09 -0.20 -78.36
C LYS A 772 -4.15 0.76 -78.90
N PHE A 773 -4.64 1.66 -78.03
CA PHE A 773 -5.61 2.69 -78.41
C PHE A 773 -4.96 3.74 -79.33
N TYR A 774 -3.73 4.14 -79.05
CA TYR A 774 -3.00 5.10 -79.85
C TYR A 774 -2.61 4.53 -81.22
N ARG A 775 -2.36 3.24 -81.32
CA ARG A 775 -2.18 2.60 -82.63
C ARG A 775 -3.51 2.49 -83.43
N HIS A 776 -4.62 2.24 -82.75
CA HIS A 776 -5.97 2.15 -83.40
C HIS A 776 -6.42 3.51 -83.91
N SER A 777 -6.11 4.58 -83.21
CA SER A 777 -6.38 5.95 -83.59
C SER A 777 -5.53 6.45 -84.80
N LYS A 778 -4.37 5.82 -85.09
CA LYS A 778 -3.57 6.12 -86.25
C LYS A 778 -4.00 5.31 -87.54
N ASP A 779 -4.66 4.16 -87.33
CA ASP A 779 -5.17 3.35 -88.44
C ASP A 779 -6.55 3.80 -88.88
N GLU A 780 -7.25 4.70 -88.19
CA GLU A 780 -8.55 5.27 -88.58
C GLU A 780 -8.46 6.59 -89.34
N GLU A 781 -7.27 7.22 -89.56
CA GLU A 781 -7.15 8.40 -90.43
C GLU A 781 -6.92 8.12 -91.94
N GLU A 782 -6.91 6.83 -92.38
CA GLU A 782 -6.59 6.51 -93.77
C GLU A 782 -7.76 5.82 -94.52
N TYR A 783 -9.00 5.84 -94.06
CA TYR A 783 -10.19 5.34 -94.74
C TYR A 783 -11.47 6.16 -94.42
N ILE A 784 -11.55 7.38 -94.97
CA ILE A 784 -12.83 8.00 -95.24
C ILE A 784 -12.95 8.21 -96.72
N ASP A 785 -13.68 7.25 -97.33
CA ASP A 785 -14.61 7.54 -98.46
C ASP A 785 -15.52 6.33 -98.64
N ALA A 786 -16.79 6.68 -98.70
CA ALA A 786 -17.95 6.02 -99.39
C ALA A 786 -18.90 5.13 -98.55
N GLU A 787 -20.07 5.74 -98.41
CA GLU A 787 -21.44 5.14 -98.56
C GLU A 787 -22.10 4.42 -97.35
N ASP A 788 -23.02 5.21 -96.80
CA ASP A 788 -24.50 4.95 -96.69
C ASP A 788 -25.01 3.60 -96.09
N ALA A 789 -25.89 3.81 -95.21
CA ALA A 789 -27.17 3.15 -94.99
C ALA A 789 -27.33 2.19 -93.76
N THR A 790 -28.09 2.78 -92.82
CA THR A 790 -29.25 2.09 -92.20
C THR A 790 -28.99 1.01 -91.12
N ASN A 791 -29.50 1.38 -89.96
CA ASN A 791 -30.36 0.60 -89.00
C ASN A 791 -29.78 -0.17 -87.85
N GLU A 792 -30.41 0.18 -86.79
CA GLU A 792 -30.76 -0.57 -85.64
C GLU A 792 -29.77 -0.78 -84.49
N ILE A 793 -30.10 -0.10 -83.37
CA ILE A 793 -29.61 -0.27 -82.00
C ILE A 793 -30.09 -1.64 -81.47
N PRO A 794 -29.22 -2.38 -80.79
CA PRO A 794 -29.61 -3.03 -79.59
C PRO A 794 -28.61 -2.77 -78.39
N ALA A 795 -29.21 -2.73 -77.26
CA ALA A 795 -28.76 -2.38 -75.90
C ALA A 795 -27.40 -2.86 -75.44
N ALA A 796 -26.79 -1.99 -74.65
CA ALA A 796 -25.55 -2.17 -73.89
C ALA A 796 -25.59 -3.39 -72.97
N LYS A 797 -24.58 -4.27 -73.05
CA LYS A 797 -24.19 -5.19 -71.96
C LYS A 797 -23.08 -4.59 -71.21
N GLU A 798 -23.28 -4.42 -69.90
CA GLU A 798 -22.27 -4.09 -68.88
C GLU A 798 -21.12 -5.12 -68.81
N PRO A 799 -19.89 -4.74 -68.47
CA PRO A 799 -18.76 -5.62 -68.39
C PRO A 799 -18.85 -6.50 -67.15
N GLU A 800 -18.68 -7.80 -67.29
CA GLU A 800 -18.59 -8.80 -66.23
C GLU A 800 -17.40 -8.53 -65.33
N HIS A 801 -17.75 -8.28 -64.09
CA HIS A 801 -16.84 -8.34 -62.96
C HIS A 801 -16.45 -9.79 -62.67
N ILE A 802 -15.18 -10.11 -62.67
CA ILE A 802 -14.67 -11.39 -62.18
C ILE A 802 -14.91 -11.45 -60.69
N SER A 803 -16.00 -12.09 -60.28
CA SER A 803 -16.37 -12.35 -58.91
C SER A 803 -15.63 -13.59 -58.37
N TYR A 804 -14.86 -13.40 -57.32
CA TYR A 804 -14.57 -14.48 -56.37
C TYR A 804 -15.90 -15.11 -55.96
N LYS A 805 -16.01 -16.43 -56.03
CA LYS A 805 -17.19 -17.21 -55.62
C LYS A 805 -17.46 -17.00 -54.14
N THR A 806 -18.15 -15.95 -53.76
CA THR A 806 -18.87 -15.81 -52.51
C THR A 806 -20.20 -16.49 -52.73
N THR A 807 -20.41 -17.56 -51.98
CA THR A 807 -21.69 -18.27 -51.94
C THR A 807 -22.70 -17.27 -51.35
N ARG A 808 -23.48 -16.60 -52.20
CA ARG A 808 -24.62 -15.79 -51.75
C ARG A 808 -25.68 -16.79 -51.30
N LEU A 809 -25.97 -16.79 -50.00
CA LEU A 809 -27.13 -17.48 -49.46
C LEU A 809 -28.39 -16.79 -49.96
N SER A 810 -29.39 -17.57 -50.37
CA SER A 810 -30.69 -17.01 -50.71
C SER A 810 -31.36 -16.46 -49.46
N ASP A 811 -32.31 -15.54 -49.65
CA ASP A 811 -33.07 -14.94 -48.53
C ASP A 811 -33.83 -16.01 -47.73
N GLU A 812 -34.31 -17.04 -48.40
CA GLU A 812 -34.99 -18.20 -47.80
C GLU A 812 -34.03 -19.03 -46.93
N GLU A 813 -32.81 -19.24 -47.41
CA GLU A 813 -31.78 -19.98 -46.69
C GLU A 813 -31.29 -19.17 -45.46
N CYS A 814 -31.18 -17.84 -45.59
CA CYS A 814 -30.88 -16.95 -44.45
C CYS A 814 -31.97 -17.01 -43.38
N LYS A 815 -33.25 -17.00 -43.77
CA LYS A 815 -34.40 -17.14 -42.84
C LYS A 815 -34.38 -18.49 -42.16
N ARG A 816 -34.09 -19.59 -42.92
CA ARG A 816 -33.98 -20.93 -42.36
C ARG A 816 -32.85 -21.04 -41.35
N LEU A 817 -31.65 -20.56 -41.69
CA LEU A 817 -30.50 -20.57 -40.77
C LEU A 817 -30.74 -19.71 -39.54
N LEU A 818 -31.39 -18.57 -39.67
CA LEU A 818 -31.76 -17.70 -38.56
C LEU A 818 -32.71 -18.40 -37.58
N LYS A 819 -33.73 -19.14 -38.13
CA LYS A 819 -34.66 -19.91 -37.31
C LYS A 819 -33.96 -21.04 -36.55
N LEU A 820 -33.05 -21.77 -37.19
CA LEU A 820 -32.23 -22.79 -36.53
C LEU A 820 -31.33 -22.21 -35.47
N LEU A 821 -30.67 -21.09 -35.78
CA LEU A 821 -29.80 -20.37 -34.85
C LEU A 821 -30.57 -19.91 -33.62
N THR A 822 -31.71 -19.28 -33.80
CA THR A 822 -32.57 -18.82 -32.67
C THR A 822 -33.04 -20.00 -31.82
N ASN A 823 -33.39 -21.15 -32.46
CA ASN A 823 -33.81 -22.35 -31.74
C ASN A 823 -32.68 -22.94 -30.87
N VAL A 824 -31.46 -23.04 -31.41
CA VAL A 824 -30.29 -23.52 -30.67
C VAL A 824 -29.93 -22.55 -29.53
N MET A 825 -29.94 -21.26 -29.79
CA MET A 825 -29.64 -20.25 -28.76
C MET A 825 -30.62 -20.27 -27.57
N ASN A 826 -31.91 -20.50 -27.83
CA ASN A 826 -32.92 -20.52 -26.77
C ASN A 826 -32.96 -21.85 -26.00
N ASN A 827 -32.78 -23.01 -26.67
CA ASN A 827 -32.94 -24.32 -26.06
C ASN A 827 -31.64 -24.89 -25.48
N GLU A 828 -30.55 -24.80 -26.24
CA GLU A 828 -29.26 -25.38 -25.84
C GLU A 828 -28.35 -24.37 -25.07
N LYS A 829 -28.65 -23.10 -25.20
CA LYS A 829 -27.94 -21.99 -24.53
C LYS A 829 -26.39 -22.01 -24.66
N PRO A 830 -25.85 -22.23 -25.86
CA PRO A 830 -24.41 -22.35 -26.07
C PRO A 830 -23.64 -21.09 -25.66
N TYR A 831 -24.31 -19.93 -25.58
CA TYR A 831 -23.74 -18.67 -25.15
C TYR A 831 -23.23 -18.67 -23.69
N THR A 832 -23.64 -19.62 -22.87
CA THR A 832 -23.13 -19.78 -21.48
C THR A 832 -21.69 -20.30 -21.42
N ASN A 833 -21.19 -20.87 -22.55
CA ASN A 833 -19.78 -21.19 -22.68
C ASN A 833 -18.96 -19.92 -22.99
N PRO A 834 -18.02 -19.51 -22.14
CA PRO A 834 -17.21 -18.29 -22.34
C PRO A 834 -16.28 -18.39 -23.57
N ASN A 835 -15.94 -19.62 -24.02
CA ASN A 835 -15.02 -19.88 -25.11
C ASN A 835 -15.76 -20.23 -26.44
N LEU A 836 -17.06 -19.98 -26.55
CA LEU A 836 -17.85 -20.24 -27.75
C LEU A 836 -17.28 -19.51 -28.97
N LYS A 837 -17.01 -20.26 -30.04
CA LYS A 837 -16.53 -19.72 -31.32
C LYS A 837 -17.62 -19.80 -32.40
N SER A 838 -17.49 -18.97 -33.41
CA SER A 838 -18.40 -18.98 -34.58
C SER A 838 -18.41 -20.33 -35.30
N SER A 839 -17.28 -21.07 -35.31
CA SER A 839 -17.18 -22.43 -35.85
C SER A 839 -18.06 -23.43 -35.07
N ASP A 840 -18.10 -23.31 -33.77
CA ASP A 840 -18.85 -24.23 -32.90
C ASP A 840 -20.35 -24.02 -33.09
N LEU A 841 -20.76 -22.75 -33.19
CA LEU A 841 -22.15 -22.40 -33.45
C LEU A 841 -22.59 -22.81 -34.87
N ALA A 842 -21.70 -22.71 -35.87
CA ALA A 842 -21.96 -23.20 -37.22
C ALA A 842 -22.16 -24.73 -37.25
N ALA A 843 -21.38 -25.47 -36.48
CA ALA A 843 -21.51 -26.92 -36.35
C ALA A 843 -22.85 -27.32 -35.72
N LEU A 844 -23.28 -26.62 -34.65
CA LEU A 844 -24.55 -26.88 -33.96
C LEU A 844 -25.76 -26.69 -34.85
N ILE A 845 -25.73 -25.74 -35.78
CA ILE A 845 -26.85 -25.51 -36.74
C ILE A 845 -26.66 -26.24 -38.09
N GLY A 846 -25.63 -27.09 -38.19
CA GLY A 846 -25.37 -27.89 -39.39
C GLY A 846 -24.97 -27.09 -40.63
N THR A 847 -24.25 -25.98 -40.47
CA THR A 847 -23.82 -25.11 -41.57
C THR A 847 -22.30 -24.85 -41.55
N LYS A 848 -21.80 -24.24 -42.60
CA LYS A 848 -20.37 -23.88 -42.69
C LYS A 848 -20.13 -22.53 -42.05
N SER A 849 -18.94 -22.32 -41.43
CA SER A 849 -18.60 -21.08 -40.75
C SER A 849 -18.70 -19.81 -41.62
N HIS A 850 -18.42 -19.92 -42.94
CA HIS A 850 -18.55 -18.79 -43.85
C HIS A 850 -20.02 -18.43 -44.15
N SER A 851 -20.93 -19.41 -44.17
CA SER A 851 -22.36 -19.16 -44.29
C SER A 851 -22.91 -18.44 -43.07
N LEU A 852 -22.44 -18.82 -41.86
CA LEU A 852 -22.81 -18.18 -40.64
C LEU A 852 -22.21 -16.74 -40.55
N SER A 853 -20.97 -16.54 -41.01
CA SER A 853 -20.39 -15.21 -41.14
C SER A 853 -21.15 -14.31 -42.11
N PHE A 854 -21.64 -14.85 -43.24
CA PHE A 854 -22.50 -14.13 -44.16
C PHE A 854 -23.84 -13.74 -43.51
N LEU A 855 -24.46 -14.68 -42.78
CA LEU A 855 -25.70 -14.42 -42.05
C LEU A 855 -25.54 -13.26 -41.05
N PHE A 856 -24.49 -13.26 -40.21
CA PHE A 856 -24.25 -12.20 -39.25
C PHE A 856 -23.94 -10.85 -39.94
N ASN A 857 -22.91 -10.80 -40.79
CA ASN A 857 -22.37 -9.56 -41.30
C ASN A 857 -23.21 -8.91 -42.41
N GLN A 858 -23.80 -9.73 -43.31
CA GLN A 858 -24.52 -9.23 -44.48
C GLN A 858 -26.04 -9.19 -44.27
N TYR A 859 -26.61 -10.23 -43.63
CA TYR A 859 -28.06 -10.32 -43.47
C TYR A 859 -28.53 -9.63 -42.18
N MET A 860 -27.89 -9.92 -41.03
CA MET A 860 -28.27 -9.37 -39.73
C MET A 860 -27.59 -8.04 -39.43
N LYS A 861 -26.53 -7.69 -40.14
CA LYS A 861 -25.67 -6.50 -39.89
C LYS A 861 -25.17 -6.38 -38.45
N LYS A 862 -24.81 -7.51 -37.84
CA LYS A 862 -24.26 -7.65 -36.48
C LYS A 862 -23.02 -8.54 -36.53
N THR A 863 -22.12 -8.34 -35.60
CA THR A 863 -21.00 -9.29 -35.43
C THR A 863 -21.47 -10.54 -34.66
N PHE A 864 -20.73 -11.65 -34.76
CA PHE A 864 -20.96 -12.85 -33.98
C PHE A 864 -20.96 -12.55 -32.48
N TYR A 865 -20.00 -11.75 -32.02
CA TYR A 865 -19.87 -11.40 -30.62
C TYR A 865 -21.03 -10.53 -30.12
N ASP A 866 -21.48 -9.57 -30.89
CA ASP A 866 -22.65 -8.75 -30.54
C ASP A 866 -23.90 -9.62 -30.37
N TYR A 867 -24.13 -10.52 -31.30
CA TYR A 867 -25.27 -11.43 -31.23
C TYR A 867 -25.22 -12.35 -30.00
N VAL A 868 -24.07 -12.96 -29.71
CA VAL A 868 -23.91 -13.83 -28.53
C VAL A 868 -24.05 -13.04 -27.24
N ASN A 869 -23.48 -11.83 -27.16
CA ASN A 869 -23.54 -11.02 -25.97
C ASN A 869 -24.94 -10.46 -25.69
N GLU A 870 -25.78 -10.27 -26.69
CA GLU A 870 -27.20 -9.94 -26.47
C GLU A 870 -27.92 -11.05 -25.67
N TYR A 871 -27.69 -12.32 -26.01
CA TYR A 871 -28.23 -13.47 -25.29
C TYR A 871 -27.65 -13.58 -23.85
N ARG A 872 -26.36 -13.32 -23.68
CA ARG A 872 -25.72 -13.31 -22.36
C ARG A 872 -26.29 -12.23 -21.46
N VAL A 873 -26.55 -11.03 -21.99
CA VAL A 873 -27.20 -9.94 -21.25
C VAL A 873 -28.67 -10.30 -20.93
N ALA A 874 -29.38 -10.92 -21.83
CA ALA A 874 -30.76 -11.38 -21.59
C ALA A 874 -30.81 -12.46 -20.51
N GLU A 875 -29.87 -13.39 -20.49
CA GLU A 875 -29.76 -14.44 -19.47
C GLU A 875 -29.41 -13.84 -18.10
N PHE A 876 -28.53 -12.82 -18.04
CA PHE A 876 -28.26 -12.10 -16.80
C PHE A 876 -29.51 -11.46 -16.23
N LYS A 877 -30.30 -10.77 -17.06
CA LYS A 877 -31.58 -10.15 -16.64
C LYS A 877 -32.55 -11.22 -16.13
N ARG A 878 -32.62 -12.38 -16.76
CA ARG A 878 -33.45 -13.51 -16.34
C ARG A 878 -33.01 -14.04 -14.97
N LEU A 879 -31.69 -14.27 -14.78
CA LEU A 879 -31.13 -14.75 -13.51
C LEU A 879 -31.35 -13.78 -12.37
N VAL A 880 -31.26 -12.47 -12.62
CA VAL A 880 -31.53 -11.43 -11.60
C VAL A 880 -32.99 -11.48 -11.15
N ASN A 881 -33.94 -11.78 -12.05
CA ASN A 881 -35.36 -11.79 -11.72
C ASN A 881 -35.85 -13.12 -11.13
N GLU A 882 -35.17 -14.25 -11.43
CA GLU A 882 -35.64 -15.60 -11.07
C GLU A 882 -34.85 -16.23 -9.92
N THR A 883 -33.70 -15.66 -9.54
CA THR A 883 -32.80 -16.28 -8.55
C THR A 883 -32.62 -15.37 -7.34
N ASP A 884 -32.47 -15.95 -6.13
CA ASP A 884 -32.04 -15.21 -4.95
C ASP A 884 -30.59 -14.74 -5.12
N ILE A 885 -30.43 -13.51 -5.63
CA ILE A 885 -29.13 -12.92 -5.97
C ILE A 885 -28.28 -12.58 -4.75
N SER A 886 -28.83 -12.60 -3.53
CA SER A 886 -28.08 -12.34 -2.29
C SER A 886 -26.94 -13.36 -2.07
N ARG A 887 -27.04 -14.54 -2.72
CA ARG A 887 -26.08 -15.64 -2.63
C ARG A 887 -24.94 -15.59 -3.67
N TYR A 888 -24.98 -14.65 -4.59
CA TYR A 888 -24.00 -14.60 -5.68
C TYR A 888 -23.34 -13.23 -5.80
N THR A 889 -22.04 -13.22 -6.05
CA THR A 889 -21.38 -12.00 -6.47
C THR A 889 -21.73 -11.64 -7.91
N LEU A 890 -21.63 -10.37 -8.26
CA LEU A 890 -21.87 -9.88 -9.61
C LEU A 890 -20.98 -10.59 -10.66
N THR A 891 -19.75 -10.90 -10.28
CA THR A 891 -18.78 -11.63 -11.09
C THR A 891 -19.26 -13.06 -11.34
N ALA A 892 -19.68 -13.78 -10.30
CA ALA A 892 -20.19 -15.14 -10.43
C ALA A 892 -21.45 -15.23 -11.31
N LEU A 893 -22.33 -14.23 -11.26
CA LEU A 893 -23.49 -14.15 -12.14
C LEU A 893 -23.08 -13.90 -13.59
N SER A 894 -22.10 -13.02 -13.83
CA SER A 894 -21.62 -12.75 -15.19
C SER A 894 -20.93 -13.97 -15.82
N GLU A 895 -20.18 -14.75 -15.04
CA GLU A 895 -19.55 -16.00 -15.47
C GLU A 895 -20.58 -17.07 -15.82
N LYS A 896 -21.65 -17.21 -15.04
CA LYS A 896 -22.78 -18.12 -15.34
C LYS A 896 -23.48 -17.76 -16.66
N CYS A 897 -23.45 -16.49 -17.06
CA CYS A 897 -23.99 -16.04 -18.34
C CYS A 897 -23.01 -16.24 -19.50
N GLY A 898 -21.79 -16.72 -19.24
CA GLY A 898 -20.77 -16.99 -20.25
C GLY A 898 -19.84 -15.82 -20.58
N PHE A 899 -19.79 -14.77 -19.76
CA PHE A 899 -18.78 -13.72 -19.92
C PHE A 899 -17.44 -14.18 -19.36
N SER A 900 -16.37 -14.05 -20.14
CA SER A 900 -15.01 -14.41 -19.75
C SER A 900 -14.32 -13.35 -18.88
N SER A 901 -14.85 -12.12 -18.79
CA SER A 901 -14.32 -11.07 -17.95
C SER A 901 -15.40 -10.07 -17.52
N ARG A 902 -15.22 -9.52 -16.30
CA ARG A 902 -16.10 -8.50 -15.74
C ARG A 902 -16.16 -7.23 -16.61
N ALA A 903 -15.04 -6.80 -17.18
CA ALA A 903 -14.97 -5.62 -18.04
C ALA A 903 -15.82 -5.79 -19.31
N SER A 904 -15.74 -6.96 -19.98
CA SER A 904 -16.55 -7.28 -21.15
C SER A 904 -18.05 -7.29 -20.81
N PHE A 905 -18.43 -7.89 -19.67
CA PHE A 905 -19.80 -7.89 -19.19
C PHE A 905 -20.34 -6.47 -18.97
N PHE A 906 -19.63 -5.63 -18.19
CA PHE A 906 -20.07 -4.26 -17.90
C PHE A 906 -20.26 -3.43 -19.17
N ARG A 907 -19.32 -3.50 -20.10
CA ARG A 907 -19.37 -2.78 -21.38
C ARG A 907 -20.59 -3.19 -22.21
N HIS A 908 -20.81 -4.47 -22.42
CA HIS A 908 -21.94 -4.96 -23.24
C HIS A 908 -23.27 -4.77 -22.54
N PHE A 909 -23.32 -4.91 -21.22
CA PHE A 909 -24.54 -4.69 -20.46
C PHE A 909 -24.97 -3.22 -20.53
N LYS A 910 -24.05 -2.26 -20.30
CA LYS A 910 -24.32 -0.83 -20.38
C LYS A 910 -24.67 -0.41 -21.81
N ALA A 911 -24.01 -0.95 -22.83
CA ALA A 911 -24.34 -0.70 -24.23
C ALA A 911 -25.76 -1.20 -24.60
N SER A 912 -26.20 -2.33 -24.04
CA SER A 912 -27.52 -2.91 -24.31
C SER A 912 -28.65 -2.31 -23.48
N THR A 913 -28.38 -1.79 -22.27
CA THR A 913 -29.42 -1.35 -21.32
C THR A 913 -29.41 0.13 -20.99
N GLY A 914 -28.33 0.84 -21.31
CA GLY A 914 -28.12 2.25 -20.97
C GLY A 914 -27.60 2.48 -19.55
N ILE A 915 -27.72 1.50 -18.65
CA ILE A 915 -27.32 1.58 -17.22
C ILE A 915 -26.34 0.48 -16.85
N THR A 916 -25.65 0.65 -15.72
CA THR A 916 -24.71 -0.39 -15.25
C THR A 916 -25.43 -1.60 -14.66
N PRO A 917 -24.80 -2.80 -14.64
CA PRO A 917 -25.38 -3.98 -13.99
C PRO A 917 -25.75 -3.77 -12.53
N SER A 918 -24.97 -3.01 -11.79
CA SER A 918 -25.23 -2.69 -10.38
C SER A 918 -26.46 -1.79 -10.21
N GLU A 919 -26.63 -0.79 -11.07
CA GLU A 919 -27.84 0.06 -11.12
C GLU A 919 -29.07 -0.75 -11.51
N TYR A 920 -28.92 -1.66 -12.46
CA TYR A 920 -30.00 -2.55 -12.90
C TYR A 920 -30.48 -3.43 -11.72
N ILE A 921 -29.57 -4.06 -10.99
CA ILE A 921 -29.92 -4.86 -9.81
C ILE A 921 -30.62 -3.99 -8.75
N LYS A 922 -30.06 -2.81 -8.43
CA LYS A 922 -30.63 -1.90 -7.43
C LYS A 922 -32.06 -1.44 -7.78
N ASN A 923 -32.35 -1.27 -9.07
CA ASN A 923 -33.66 -0.83 -9.55
C ASN A 923 -34.70 -1.98 -9.60
N ASN A 924 -34.25 -3.25 -9.69
CA ASN A 924 -35.15 -4.41 -9.76
C ASN A 924 -35.29 -5.18 -8.42
N LEU A 925 -34.56 -4.78 -7.37
CA LEU A 925 -34.66 -5.32 -6.02
C LEU A 925 -35.60 -4.49 -5.10
N ARG A 926 -36.46 -3.65 -5.65
CA ARG A 926 -37.50 -2.92 -4.90
C ARG A 926 -38.81 -3.69 -4.88
#